data_de68c7026f4879313bb90cc1e93cf14d
#
_entry.id   de68c7026f4879313bb90cc1e93cf14d
#
_cell.length_a   1.000
_cell.length_b   1.000
_cell.length_c   1.000
_cell.angle_alpha   90.00
_cell.angle_beta   90.00
_cell.angle_gamma   90.00
#
_symmetry.space_group_name_H-M   'P 1'
#
loop_
_entity.id
_entity.type
_entity.pdbx_description
1 polymer ?
#
loop_
_entity_poly.entity_id
_entity_poly.type
_entity_poly.pdbx_seq_one_letter_code
_entity_poly.pdbx_strand_id
1 'polypeptide(L)'
;MSILGATWFWTVGALVAVQVYPLCGKILNAGEGVITFFLVLFSVGVAAGSYCCNRLLKGFVHTTYVPLSAVGMGVSLFLLYWFADGYPTPAEKVSFAEFFSRPHAFGLSFNLFALAFWGGMYVIPLNAFMQSRAPKAYVATVIAGNNIFNALGMVLSAVFAVVFLSLGFTLPQLFLAAALACAAVSVYICALLPDALTRSLVQSLLGFLFRSKVGGIANFKRAGSKVLIVSNHVSLLDGVLLAAFMPERITFAINTGWTQKWFIPVIRLLVDFYPVDPANPLSVRSLAEEIKKGRKVMIFPEGRVTTTGAMMKVYEGAGVIAAKAGAKILPVRINGAQYSKFSYLKDKFPTRWFPKITLNILEPCRFPAVSAGNREARHKIARRLYNLMAEMMYKTTESRAGLSEALVFAAKTHGRRHIAAIEPGKRPLTFGRLLRESCILAAFVRRSWPAADRIGLLNPAGIDGLVSLFAVLAAGKTAVMLEEEDRSGSLPCLPPIADIRLSVLDRIRGLGCCIRRRIPRVGANDPAVVLPGNVTLTHRNLLAGCSQLGTVLPFNAKDKVAVARPLSTVIGLVPAVLLPLFSGSRLVFCPHPSQYRQIAEICYDAEATVMFGDEALFAGCGEAAHQYDFFSLHYALSDSSLT
;
A
#
# COMPACT_ATOMS: atom_id res chain seq x y z
N MET A 1 4.97 -14.61 -33.15
CA MET A 1 4.42 -13.31 -32.71
C MET A 1 5.44 -12.42 -31.98
N SER A 2 6.11 -12.87 -30.89
CA SER A 2 7.08 -12.02 -30.18
C SER A 2 8.28 -11.61 -31.03
N ILE A 3 8.76 -12.48 -31.92
CA ILE A 3 9.84 -12.16 -32.90
C ILE A 3 9.38 -11.03 -33.82
N LEU A 4 8.22 -11.18 -34.49
CA LEU A 4 7.68 -10.13 -35.36
C LEU A 4 7.46 -8.80 -34.65
N GLY A 5 6.99 -8.84 -33.38
CA GLY A 5 6.90 -7.65 -32.57
C GLY A 5 8.26 -6.99 -32.30
N ALA A 6 9.28 -7.77 -31.93
CA ALA A 6 10.63 -7.24 -31.74
C ALA A 6 11.20 -6.68 -33.05
N THR A 7 11.00 -7.38 -34.16
CA THR A 7 11.39 -6.92 -35.50
C THR A 7 10.75 -5.58 -35.86
N TRP A 8 9.47 -5.39 -35.51
CA TRP A 8 8.77 -4.11 -35.72
C TRP A 8 9.47 -2.93 -35.07
N PHE A 9 9.90 -3.10 -33.80
CA PHE A 9 10.69 -2.06 -33.11
C PHE A 9 11.96 -1.69 -33.87
N TRP A 10 12.73 -2.70 -34.35
CA TRP A 10 13.95 -2.46 -35.08
C TRP A 10 13.70 -1.81 -36.45
N THR A 11 12.62 -2.21 -37.12
CA THR A 11 12.17 -1.63 -38.42
C THR A 11 11.90 -0.12 -38.25
N VAL A 12 11.09 0.25 -37.25
CA VAL A 12 10.75 1.66 -36.99
C VAL A 12 11.96 2.43 -36.46
N GLY A 13 12.72 1.82 -35.54
CA GLY A 13 13.91 2.44 -34.95
C GLY A 13 14.98 2.77 -35.99
N ALA A 14 15.25 1.83 -36.90
CA ALA A 14 16.20 2.05 -38.00
C ALA A 14 15.72 3.11 -38.99
N LEU A 15 14.43 3.07 -39.35
CA LEU A 15 13.84 4.09 -40.21
C LEU A 15 14.05 5.49 -39.65
N VAL A 16 13.70 5.70 -38.39
CA VAL A 16 13.82 7.02 -37.75
C VAL A 16 15.27 7.42 -37.56
N ALA A 17 16.13 6.51 -37.09
CA ALA A 17 17.54 6.81 -36.84
C ALA A 17 18.27 7.28 -38.12
N VAL A 18 18.00 6.64 -39.26
CA VAL A 18 18.58 7.04 -40.57
C VAL A 18 18.04 8.40 -41.01
N GLN A 19 16.78 8.72 -40.71
CA GLN A 19 16.15 9.98 -41.12
C GLN A 19 16.49 11.16 -40.21
N VAL A 20 17.17 10.98 -39.07
CA VAL A 20 17.65 12.09 -38.23
C VAL A 20 18.58 13.03 -39.03
N TYR A 21 19.43 12.47 -39.87
CA TYR A 21 20.36 13.25 -40.69
C TYR A 21 19.66 14.15 -41.71
N PRO A 22 18.80 13.65 -42.60
CA PRO A 22 18.03 14.48 -43.53
C PRO A 22 17.00 15.40 -42.80
N LEU A 23 16.48 15.02 -41.65
CA LEU A 23 15.63 15.89 -40.83
C LEU A 23 16.40 17.14 -40.42
N CYS A 24 17.60 16.98 -39.84
CA CYS A 24 18.43 18.09 -39.42
C CYS A 24 18.95 18.92 -40.61
N GLY A 25 19.38 18.27 -41.71
CA GLY A 25 19.97 18.98 -42.85
C GLY A 25 18.95 19.66 -43.76
N LYS A 26 17.80 18.98 -44.07
CA LYS A 26 16.84 19.47 -45.07
C LYS A 26 15.68 20.29 -44.48
N ILE A 27 15.24 19.95 -43.26
CA ILE A 27 14.10 20.60 -42.63
C ILE A 27 14.55 21.64 -41.60
N LEU A 28 15.41 21.23 -40.66
CA LEU A 28 15.84 22.11 -39.59
C LEU A 28 16.98 23.06 -39.99
N ASN A 29 17.65 22.79 -41.09
CA ASN A 29 18.90 23.45 -41.50
C ASN A 29 19.89 23.62 -40.34
N ALA A 30 20.04 22.55 -39.55
CA ALA A 30 20.76 22.57 -38.28
C ALA A 30 22.16 21.98 -38.41
N GLY A 31 23.09 22.44 -37.57
CA GLY A 31 24.47 21.96 -37.52
C GLY A 31 24.60 20.57 -36.87
N GLU A 32 25.80 19.98 -36.94
CA GLU A 32 26.14 18.64 -36.42
C GLU A 32 25.85 18.47 -34.94
N GLY A 33 25.87 19.55 -34.14
CA GLY A 33 25.53 19.51 -32.73
C GLY A 33 24.09 19.09 -32.47
N VAL A 34 23.14 19.49 -33.34
CA VAL A 34 21.71 19.06 -33.20
C VAL A 34 21.54 17.60 -33.60
N ILE A 35 22.28 17.13 -34.63
CA ILE A 35 22.27 15.72 -35.03
C ILE A 35 22.78 14.86 -33.88
N THR A 36 23.93 15.21 -33.31
CA THR A 36 24.49 14.49 -32.15
C THR A 36 23.55 14.50 -30.98
N PHE A 37 22.94 15.64 -30.67
CA PHE A 37 21.94 15.75 -29.63
C PHE A 37 20.75 14.80 -29.84
N PHE A 38 20.19 14.72 -31.03
CA PHE A 38 19.08 13.82 -31.34
C PHE A 38 19.44 12.34 -31.21
N LEU A 39 20.64 11.94 -31.63
CA LEU A 39 21.15 10.58 -31.48
C LEU A 39 21.37 10.21 -29.99
N VAL A 40 21.92 11.12 -29.22
CA VAL A 40 22.07 10.96 -27.75
C VAL A 40 20.69 10.87 -27.11
N LEU A 41 19.78 11.77 -27.45
CA LEU A 41 18.42 11.82 -26.91
C LEU A 41 17.66 10.52 -27.20
N PHE A 42 17.79 9.99 -28.40
CA PHE A 42 17.20 8.70 -28.78
C PHE A 42 17.79 7.55 -27.93
N SER A 43 19.10 7.50 -27.77
CA SER A 43 19.78 6.46 -26.98
C SER A 43 19.36 6.53 -25.49
N VAL A 44 19.32 7.72 -24.93
CA VAL A 44 18.85 7.97 -23.55
C VAL A 44 17.38 7.58 -23.41
N GLY A 45 16.54 7.87 -24.41
CA GLY A 45 15.14 7.49 -24.46
C GLY A 45 14.95 5.97 -24.35
N VAL A 46 15.67 5.19 -25.20
CA VAL A 46 15.63 3.72 -25.14
C VAL A 46 16.06 3.18 -23.79
N ALA A 47 17.14 3.71 -23.24
CA ALA A 47 17.65 3.30 -21.93
C ALA A 47 16.64 3.61 -20.81
N ALA A 48 16.07 4.81 -20.81
CA ALA A 48 15.06 5.25 -19.84
C ALA A 48 13.79 4.38 -19.93
N GLY A 49 13.29 4.10 -21.12
CA GLY A 49 12.14 3.25 -21.37
C GLY A 49 12.38 1.81 -20.89
N SER A 50 13.55 1.26 -21.19
CA SER A 50 13.96 -0.07 -20.75
C SER A 50 14.05 -0.18 -19.23
N TYR A 51 14.64 0.80 -18.59
CA TYR A 51 14.73 0.89 -17.11
C TYR A 51 13.34 1.01 -16.47
N CYS A 52 12.49 1.89 -17.02
CA CYS A 52 11.13 2.08 -16.54
C CYS A 52 10.31 0.79 -16.65
N CYS A 53 10.38 0.10 -17.79
CA CYS A 53 9.71 -1.17 -18.02
C CYS A 53 10.12 -2.23 -16.99
N ASN A 54 11.42 -2.40 -16.76
CA ASN A 54 11.92 -3.36 -15.76
C ASN A 54 11.44 -3.01 -14.34
N ARG A 55 11.44 -1.74 -13.98
CA ARG A 55 10.96 -1.27 -12.68
C ARG A 55 9.45 -1.48 -12.49
N LEU A 56 8.65 -1.26 -13.53
CA LEU A 56 7.20 -1.48 -13.52
C LEU A 56 6.85 -2.97 -13.46
N LEU A 57 7.57 -3.80 -14.21
CA LEU A 57 7.39 -5.25 -14.24
C LEU A 57 7.98 -5.97 -13.02
N LYS A 58 8.80 -5.28 -12.20
CA LYS A 58 9.43 -5.83 -10.98
C LYS A 58 10.14 -7.17 -11.22
N GLY A 59 10.83 -7.31 -12.35
CA GLY A 59 11.54 -8.53 -12.74
C GLY A 59 10.65 -9.68 -13.23
N PHE A 60 9.36 -9.43 -13.48
CA PHE A 60 8.46 -10.41 -14.10
C PHE A 60 8.51 -10.29 -15.61
N VAL A 61 8.45 -11.45 -16.27
CA VAL A 61 8.36 -11.52 -17.74
C VAL A 61 6.89 -11.51 -18.15
N HIS A 62 6.35 -10.31 -18.39
CA HIS A 62 4.97 -10.11 -18.87
C HIS A 62 4.93 -9.10 -20.00
N THR A 63 4.00 -9.31 -20.93
CA THR A 63 3.76 -8.42 -22.08
C THR A 63 2.76 -7.31 -21.78
N THR A 64 2.50 -7.03 -20.49
CA THR A 64 1.45 -6.12 -20.02
C THR A 64 1.55 -4.72 -20.64
N TYR A 65 2.77 -4.18 -20.78
CA TYR A 65 2.98 -2.83 -21.31
C TYR A 65 3.21 -2.77 -22.82
N VAL A 66 3.27 -3.91 -23.53
CA VAL A 66 3.51 -3.95 -24.98
C VAL A 66 2.43 -3.20 -25.78
N PRO A 67 1.11 -3.43 -25.54
CA PRO A 67 0.08 -2.69 -26.27
C PRO A 67 0.13 -1.18 -26.03
N LEU A 68 0.30 -0.75 -24.77
CA LEU A 68 0.41 0.66 -24.43
C LEU A 68 1.63 1.31 -25.09
N SER A 69 2.76 0.62 -25.11
CA SER A 69 3.99 1.09 -25.74
C SER A 69 3.87 1.18 -27.26
N ALA A 70 3.18 0.24 -27.89
CA ALA A 70 2.90 0.30 -29.33
C ALA A 70 2.07 1.54 -29.71
N VAL A 71 1.02 1.83 -28.93
CA VAL A 71 0.22 3.07 -29.11
C VAL A 71 1.09 4.29 -28.90
N GLY A 72 1.91 4.31 -27.85
CA GLY A 72 2.82 5.42 -27.55
C GLY A 72 3.82 5.70 -28.67
N MET A 73 4.37 4.65 -29.30
CA MET A 73 5.23 4.78 -30.49
C MET A 73 4.49 5.43 -31.66
N GLY A 74 3.27 4.96 -31.96
CA GLY A 74 2.44 5.49 -33.03
C GLY A 74 2.10 6.98 -32.83
N VAL A 75 1.70 7.35 -31.61
CA VAL A 75 1.41 8.75 -31.26
C VAL A 75 2.65 9.61 -31.38
N SER A 76 3.79 9.16 -30.89
CA SER A 76 5.05 9.91 -30.99
C SER A 76 5.51 10.12 -32.43
N LEU A 77 5.33 9.14 -33.33
CA LEU A 77 5.61 9.27 -34.75
C LEU A 77 4.66 10.27 -35.44
N PHE A 78 3.36 10.21 -35.09
CA PHE A 78 2.39 11.17 -35.61
C PHE A 78 2.72 12.61 -35.19
N LEU A 79 3.07 12.81 -33.93
CA LEU A 79 3.50 14.12 -33.45
C LEU A 79 4.85 14.56 -34.03
N LEU A 80 5.76 13.62 -34.30
CA LEU A 80 7.01 13.92 -35.01
C LEU A 80 6.74 14.42 -36.44
N TYR A 81 5.80 13.77 -37.17
CA TYR A 81 5.29 14.27 -38.43
C TYR A 81 4.74 15.69 -38.28
N TRP A 82 3.81 15.91 -37.33
CA TRP A 82 3.13 17.19 -37.12
C TRP A 82 4.10 18.35 -36.89
N PHE A 83 5.11 18.15 -36.04
CA PHE A 83 6.11 19.17 -35.73
C PHE A 83 7.14 19.34 -36.86
N ALA A 84 7.42 18.32 -37.64
CA ALA A 84 8.35 18.40 -38.76
C ALA A 84 7.72 19.05 -40.00
N ASP A 85 6.44 18.75 -40.29
CA ASP A 85 5.71 19.30 -41.42
C ASP A 85 5.43 20.81 -41.25
N GLY A 86 5.12 21.24 -40.03
CA GLY A 86 4.92 22.63 -39.69
C GLY A 86 6.20 23.43 -39.37
N TYR A 87 7.39 22.86 -39.57
CA TYR A 87 8.63 23.55 -39.19
C TYR A 87 9.04 24.57 -40.25
N PRO A 88 9.20 25.87 -39.91
CA PRO A 88 9.69 26.87 -40.82
C PRO A 88 11.19 26.66 -41.08
N THR A 89 11.56 26.16 -42.26
CA THR A 89 12.94 25.88 -42.61
C THR A 89 13.74 27.19 -42.63
N PRO A 90 14.80 27.33 -41.79
CA PRO A 90 15.62 28.53 -41.76
C PRO A 90 16.46 28.70 -43.01
N ALA A 91 16.66 29.94 -43.48
CA ALA A 91 17.52 30.26 -44.61
C ALA A 91 19.02 30.02 -44.26
N GLU A 92 19.40 30.35 -43.04
CA GLU A 92 20.77 30.17 -42.55
C GLU A 92 20.88 28.93 -41.65
N LYS A 93 22.13 28.43 -41.57
CA LYS A 93 22.42 27.23 -40.75
C LYS A 93 22.31 27.54 -39.27
N VAL A 94 21.42 26.80 -38.60
CA VAL A 94 21.05 27.00 -37.19
C VAL A 94 22.09 26.37 -36.26
N SER A 95 22.62 27.15 -35.32
CA SER A 95 23.51 26.65 -34.28
C SER A 95 22.73 25.82 -33.21
N PHE A 96 23.48 25.06 -32.42
CA PHE A 96 22.87 24.24 -31.34
C PHE A 96 22.05 25.09 -30.35
N ALA A 97 22.56 26.23 -29.91
CA ALA A 97 21.87 27.11 -28.97
C ALA A 97 20.63 27.77 -29.59
N GLU A 98 20.73 28.20 -30.83
CA GLU A 98 19.67 28.86 -31.58
C GLU A 98 18.51 27.88 -31.88
N PHE A 99 18.80 26.58 -32.06
CA PHE A 99 17.78 25.57 -32.30
C PHE A 99 16.68 25.61 -31.24
N PHE A 100 17.03 25.71 -29.93
CA PHE A 100 16.06 25.76 -28.85
C PHE A 100 15.23 27.04 -28.77
N SER A 101 15.65 28.10 -29.44
CA SER A 101 14.86 29.33 -29.57
C SER A 101 13.83 29.27 -30.69
N ARG A 102 13.89 28.24 -31.53
CA ARG A 102 12.98 28.07 -32.66
C ARG A 102 11.67 27.40 -32.25
N PRO A 103 10.55 27.75 -32.92
CA PRO A 103 9.27 27.04 -32.70
C PRO A 103 9.43 25.56 -33.01
N HIS A 104 8.66 24.74 -32.34
CA HIS A 104 8.64 23.27 -32.49
C HIS A 104 9.90 22.51 -32.05
N ALA A 105 11.02 23.16 -31.72
CA ALA A 105 12.26 22.49 -31.31
C ALA A 105 12.07 21.55 -30.11
N PHE A 106 11.37 22.03 -29.08
CA PHE A 106 11.03 21.20 -27.92
C PHE A 106 10.08 20.07 -28.29
N GLY A 107 9.12 20.32 -29.17
CA GLY A 107 8.16 19.30 -29.66
C GLY A 107 8.87 18.17 -30.39
N LEU A 108 9.77 18.48 -31.33
CA LEU A 108 10.58 17.50 -32.05
C LEU A 108 11.48 16.71 -31.10
N SER A 109 12.20 17.39 -30.21
CA SER A 109 13.08 16.77 -29.22
C SER A 109 12.31 15.84 -28.28
N PHE A 110 11.20 16.31 -27.72
CA PHE A 110 10.36 15.52 -26.82
C PHE A 110 9.79 14.28 -27.51
N ASN A 111 9.27 14.41 -28.75
CA ASN A 111 8.67 13.29 -29.44
C ASN A 111 9.70 12.26 -29.93
N LEU A 112 10.91 12.68 -30.28
CA LEU A 112 12.00 11.76 -30.56
C LEU A 112 12.41 10.96 -29.31
N PHE A 113 12.53 11.64 -28.17
CA PHE A 113 12.76 10.98 -26.88
C PHE A 113 11.61 10.03 -26.52
N ALA A 114 10.36 10.49 -26.65
CA ALA A 114 9.17 9.70 -26.32
C ALA A 114 9.06 8.45 -27.20
N LEU A 115 9.34 8.57 -28.50
CA LEU A 115 9.38 7.42 -29.42
C LEU A 115 10.39 6.38 -28.96
N ALA A 116 11.60 6.82 -28.63
CA ALA A 116 12.68 5.96 -28.15
C ALA A 116 12.33 5.32 -26.79
N PHE A 117 11.72 6.09 -25.88
CA PHE A 117 11.25 5.61 -24.59
C PHE A 117 10.19 4.51 -24.73
N TRP A 118 9.15 4.76 -25.53
CA TRP A 118 8.12 3.75 -25.79
C TRP A 118 8.70 2.54 -26.51
N GLY A 119 9.66 2.73 -27.39
CA GLY A 119 10.39 1.65 -28.05
C GLY A 119 11.14 0.75 -27.07
N GLY A 120 11.85 1.33 -26.10
CA GLY A 120 12.52 0.60 -25.03
C GLY A 120 11.53 -0.18 -24.16
N MET A 121 10.40 0.44 -23.80
CA MET A 121 9.32 -0.22 -23.05
C MET A 121 8.64 -1.35 -23.85
N TYR A 122 8.63 -1.27 -25.16
CA TYR A 122 8.03 -2.24 -26.06
C TYR A 122 8.89 -3.49 -26.27
N VAL A 123 10.19 -3.32 -26.59
CA VAL A 123 11.07 -4.41 -27.04
C VAL A 123 11.56 -5.30 -25.88
N ILE A 124 11.81 -4.73 -24.70
CA ILE A 124 12.36 -5.46 -23.55
C ILE A 124 11.44 -6.61 -23.10
N PRO A 125 10.13 -6.41 -22.85
CA PRO A 125 9.26 -7.51 -22.42
C PRO A 125 9.08 -8.57 -23.52
N LEU A 126 9.12 -8.21 -24.79
CA LEU A 126 9.04 -9.16 -25.91
C LEU A 126 10.26 -10.06 -25.95
N ASN A 127 11.47 -9.50 -25.85
CA ASN A 127 12.71 -10.27 -25.81
C ASN A 127 12.77 -11.18 -24.57
N ALA A 128 12.41 -10.67 -23.39
CA ALA A 128 12.37 -11.47 -22.18
C ALA A 128 11.34 -12.61 -22.27
N PHE A 129 10.16 -12.34 -22.82
CA PHE A 129 9.12 -13.35 -23.03
C PHE A 129 9.57 -14.45 -23.99
N MET A 130 10.16 -14.07 -25.13
CA MET A 130 10.70 -14.99 -26.12
C MET A 130 11.75 -15.94 -25.50
N GLN A 131 12.73 -15.37 -24.77
CA GLN A 131 13.78 -16.16 -24.11
C GLN A 131 13.23 -17.08 -23.01
N SER A 132 12.24 -16.61 -22.25
CA SER A 132 11.66 -17.39 -21.14
C SER A 132 10.80 -18.58 -21.61
N ARG A 133 10.27 -18.53 -22.83
CA ARG A 133 9.42 -19.58 -23.42
C ARG A 133 10.20 -20.54 -24.32
N ALA A 134 11.39 -20.15 -24.75
CA ALA A 134 12.25 -21.04 -25.53
C ALA A 134 12.75 -22.20 -24.66
N PRO A 135 12.75 -23.45 -25.17
CA PRO A 135 13.43 -24.56 -24.50
C PRO A 135 14.90 -24.21 -24.30
N LYS A 136 15.48 -24.58 -23.16
CA LYS A 136 16.86 -24.19 -22.78
C LYS A 136 17.91 -24.52 -23.86
N ALA A 137 17.77 -25.64 -24.55
CA ALA A 137 18.68 -26.07 -25.62
C ALA A 137 18.60 -25.17 -26.88
N TYR A 138 17.50 -24.44 -27.09
CA TYR A 138 17.26 -23.66 -28.31
C TYR A 138 17.25 -22.14 -28.10
N VAL A 139 17.56 -21.67 -26.90
CA VAL A 139 17.54 -20.22 -26.60
C VAL A 139 18.47 -19.44 -27.55
N ALA A 140 19.70 -19.92 -27.75
CA ALA A 140 20.66 -19.29 -28.65
C ALA A 140 20.13 -19.23 -30.09
N THR A 141 19.55 -20.33 -30.57
CA THR A 141 18.96 -20.42 -31.94
C THR A 141 17.79 -19.44 -32.11
N VAL A 142 16.94 -19.31 -31.08
CA VAL A 142 15.81 -18.37 -31.11
C VAL A 142 16.30 -16.93 -31.14
N ILE A 143 17.36 -16.59 -30.36
CA ILE A 143 17.97 -15.25 -30.36
C ILE A 143 18.61 -14.98 -31.74
N ALA A 144 19.35 -15.92 -32.31
CA ALA A 144 19.96 -15.78 -33.62
C ALA A 144 18.89 -15.56 -34.73
N GLY A 145 17.82 -16.36 -34.72
CA GLY A 145 16.69 -16.18 -35.63
C GLY A 145 16.03 -14.81 -35.47
N ASN A 146 15.81 -14.36 -34.23
CA ASN A 146 15.27 -13.01 -33.95
C ASN A 146 16.16 -11.91 -34.53
N ASN A 147 17.49 -12.04 -34.43
CA ASN A 147 18.42 -11.05 -34.95
C ASN A 147 18.41 -11.02 -36.50
N ILE A 148 18.22 -12.18 -37.15
CA ILE A 148 18.05 -12.26 -38.63
C ILE A 148 16.80 -11.51 -39.06
N PHE A 149 15.66 -11.76 -38.40
CA PHE A 149 14.41 -11.04 -38.67
C PHE A 149 14.54 -9.54 -38.41
N ASN A 150 15.21 -9.15 -37.34
CA ASN A 150 15.46 -7.74 -37.02
C ASN A 150 16.29 -7.07 -38.16
N ALA A 151 17.38 -7.71 -38.60
CA ALA A 151 18.21 -7.20 -39.69
C ALA A 151 17.42 -7.08 -40.98
N LEU A 152 16.61 -8.10 -41.33
CA LEU A 152 15.73 -8.04 -42.49
C LEU A 152 14.73 -6.88 -42.40
N GLY A 153 14.10 -6.68 -41.26
CA GLY A 153 13.19 -5.56 -41.00
C GLY A 153 13.88 -4.20 -41.19
N MET A 154 15.12 -4.05 -40.70
CA MET A 154 15.92 -2.85 -40.89
C MET A 154 16.22 -2.57 -42.38
N VAL A 155 16.61 -3.61 -43.14
CA VAL A 155 16.87 -3.48 -44.58
C VAL A 155 15.60 -3.09 -45.32
N LEU A 156 14.47 -3.77 -45.03
CA LEU A 156 13.19 -3.46 -45.66
C LEU A 156 12.73 -2.02 -45.35
N SER A 157 12.97 -1.52 -44.13
CA SER A 157 12.66 -0.13 -43.78
C SER A 157 13.51 0.90 -44.53
N ALA A 158 14.79 0.59 -44.76
CA ALA A 158 15.68 1.44 -45.56
C ALA A 158 15.24 1.48 -47.03
N VAL A 159 14.95 0.32 -47.62
CA VAL A 159 14.43 0.23 -48.99
C VAL A 159 13.12 0.98 -49.14
N PHE A 160 12.19 0.77 -48.18
CA PHE A 160 10.92 1.50 -48.13
C PHE A 160 11.14 3.02 -48.12
N ALA A 161 12.03 3.51 -47.25
CA ALA A 161 12.31 4.94 -47.16
C ALA A 161 12.87 5.51 -48.49
N VAL A 162 13.81 4.79 -49.14
CA VAL A 162 14.38 5.20 -50.41
C VAL A 162 13.30 5.26 -51.50
N VAL A 163 12.51 4.19 -51.65
CA VAL A 163 11.43 4.16 -52.65
C VAL A 163 10.39 5.25 -52.38
N PHE A 164 9.97 5.42 -51.12
CA PHE A 164 8.95 6.40 -50.76
C PHE A 164 9.40 7.83 -51.10
N LEU A 165 10.63 8.17 -50.75
CA LEU A 165 11.19 9.49 -51.06
C LEU A 165 11.48 9.69 -52.55
N SER A 166 11.86 8.64 -53.30
CA SER A 166 12.06 8.70 -54.78
C SER A 166 10.76 8.90 -55.56
N LEU A 167 9.63 8.50 -54.95
CA LEU A 167 8.29 8.76 -55.52
C LEU A 167 7.82 10.22 -55.29
N GLY A 168 8.66 11.06 -54.72
CA GLY A 168 8.38 12.49 -54.51
C GLY A 168 7.68 12.83 -53.18
N PHE A 169 7.46 11.88 -52.27
CA PHE A 169 6.95 12.17 -50.94
C PHE A 169 7.98 12.87 -50.09
N THR A 170 7.50 13.69 -49.14
CA THR A 170 8.36 14.43 -48.22
C THR A 170 8.80 13.57 -47.03
N LEU A 171 9.87 14.04 -46.36
CA LEU A 171 10.33 13.38 -45.12
C LEU A 171 9.29 13.38 -43.99
N PRO A 172 8.54 14.46 -43.70
CA PRO A 172 7.43 14.41 -42.76
C PRO A 172 6.36 13.37 -43.15
N GLN A 173 6.00 13.27 -44.42
CA GLN A 173 5.05 12.25 -44.91
C GLN A 173 5.54 10.81 -44.68
N LEU A 174 6.87 10.58 -44.70
CA LEU A 174 7.46 9.29 -44.33
C LEU A 174 7.20 8.98 -42.82
N PHE A 175 7.30 9.95 -41.96
CA PHE A 175 6.94 9.78 -40.54
C PHE A 175 5.45 9.52 -40.37
N LEU A 176 4.58 10.17 -41.15
CA LEU A 176 3.14 9.89 -41.16
C LEU A 176 2.86 8.46 -41.62
N ALA A 177 3.49 7.99 -42.69
CA ALA A 177 3.33 6.63 -43.16
C ALA A 177 3.77 5.60 -42.09
N ALA A 178 4.89 5.86 -41.41
CA ALA A 178 5.34 5.06 -40.29
C ALA A 178 4.36 5.10 -39.11
N ALA A 179 3.76 6.25 -38.81
CA ALA A 179 2.74 6.42 -37.77
C ALA A 179 1.49 5.60 -38.08
N LEU A 180 0.99 5.64 -39.31
CA LEU A 180 -0.17 4.86 -39.74
C LEU A 180 0.12 3.35 -39.69
N ALA A 181 1.30 2.93 -40.10
CA ALA A 181 1.73 1.54 -39.97
C ALA A 181 1.83 1.11 -38.50
N CYS A 182 2.40 1.97 -37.62
CA CYS A 182 2.39 1.75 -36.18
C CYS A 182 0.99 1.69 -35.60
N ALA A 183 0.07 2.51 -36.07
CA ALA A 183 -1.34 2.47 -35.63
C ALA A 183 -1.99 1.14 -36.00
N ALA A 184 -1.78 0.65 -37.23
CA ALA A 184 -2.29 -0.66 -37.67
C ALA A 184 -1.71 -1.81 -36.82
N VAL A 185 -0.40 -1.80 -36.58
CA VAL A 185 0.26 -2.79 -35.69
C VAL A 185 -0.24 -2.68 -34.26
N SER A 186 -0.47 -1.46 -33.75
CA SER A 186 -1.01 -1.23 -32.42
C SER A 186 -2.43 -1.78 -32.28
N VAL A 187 -3.30 -1.56 -33.26
CA VAL A 187 -4.66 -2.14 -33.31
C VAL A 187 -4.58 -3.66 -33.30
N TYR A 188 -3.71 -4.25 -34.14
CA TYR A 188 -3.50 -5.68 -34.16
C TYR A 188 -3.02 -6.25 -32.80
N ILE A 189 -2.05 -5.59 -32.16
CA ILE A 189 -1.54 -6.01 -30.84
C ILE A 189 -2.60 -5.84 -29.76
N CYS A 190 -3.36 -4.74 -29.78
CA CYS A 190 -4.45 -4.51 -28.83
C CYS A 190 -5.58 -5.54 -29.01
N ALA A 191 -5.90 -5.92 -30.25
CA ALA A 191 -6.87 -6.98 -30.55
C ALA A 191 -6.37 -8.36 -30.11
N LEU A 192 -5.07 -8.62 -30.21
CA LEU A 192 -4.45 -9.87 -29.79
C LEU A 192 -4.30 -9.98 -28.26
N LEU A 193 -4.10 -8.84 -27.57
CA LEU A 193 -3.83 -8.75 -26.13
C LEU A 193 -4.74 -7.72 -25.44
N PRO A 194 -6.08 -7.83 -25.56
CA PRO A 194 -6.99 -6.82 -25.01
C PRO A 194 -6.88 -6.69 -23.49
N ASP A 195 -6.67 -7.81 -22.81
CA ASP A 195 -6.49 -7.87 -21.35
C ASP A 195 -5.21 -7.14 -20.90
N ALA A 196 -4.14 -7.22 -21.70
CA ALA A 196 -2.87 -6.57 -21.36
C ALA A 196 -2.97 -5.05 -21.47
N LEU A 197 -3.65 -4.52 -22.47
CA LEU A 197 -3.87 -3.07 -22.61
C LEU A 197 -4.70 -2.54 -21.45
N THR A 198 -5.87 -3.13 -21.20
CA THR A 198 -6.75 -2.70 -20.10
C THR A 198 -6.03 -2.78 -18.76
N ARG A 199 -5.30 -3.86 -18.54
CA ARG A 199 -4.54 -4.06 -17.30
C ARG A 199 -3.44 -3.02 -17.13
N SER A 200 -2.67 -2.70 -18.18
CA SER A 200 -1.59 -1.72 -18.12
C SER A 200 -2.11 -0.32 -17.84
N LEU A 201 -3.23 0.07 -18.45
CA LEU A 201 -3.88 1.35 -18.20
C LEU A 201 -4.38 1.46 -16.76
N VAL A 202 -5.13 0.45 -16.30
CA VAL A 202 -5.68 0.43 -14.93
C VAL A 202 -4.55 0.37 -13.89
N GLN A 203 -3.51 -0.43 -14.12
CA GLN A 203 -2.36 -0.54 -13.23
C GLN A 203 -1.59 0.78 -13.14
N SER A 204 -1.37 1.45 -14.26
CA SER A 204 -0.69 2.75 -14.32
C SER A 204 -1.51 3.82 -13.61
N LEU A 205 -2.83 3.88 -13.89
CA LEU A 205 -3.75 4.82 -13.25
C LEU A 205 -3.81 4.62 -11.73
N LEU A 206 -4.06 3.40 -11.28
CA LEU A 206 -4.11 3.09 -9.84
C LEU A 206 -2.74 3.27 -9.17
N GLY A 207 -1.65 2.95 -9.87
CA GLY A 207 -0.28 3.16 -9.41
C GLY A 207 0.02 4.63 -9.16
N PHE A 208 -0.39 5.49 -10.07
CA PHE A 208 -0.23 6.95 -9.97
C PHE A 208 -1.14 7.54 -8.88
N LEU A 209 -2.45 7.31 -8.97
CA LEU A 209 -3.44 7.89 -8.05
C LEU A 209 -3.23 7.45 -6.61
N PHE A 210 -3.07 6.16 -6.36
CA PHE A 210 -2.98 5.59 -5.02
C PHE A 210 -1.53 5.31 -4.58
N ARG A 211 -0.53 5.65 -5.40
CA ARG A 211 0.89 5.35 -5.12
C ARG A 211 1.07 3.90 -4.68
N SER A 212 0.39 2.99 -5.41
CA SER A 212 0.25 1.59 -5.05
C SER A 212 1.58 0.86 -5.06
N LYS A 213 1.85 0.08 -4.00
CA LYS A 213 3.03 -0.77 -3.90
C LYS A 213 2.61 -2.22 -3.71
N VAL A 214 3.32 -3.14 -4.37
CA VAL A 214 3.09 -4.59 -4.21
C VAL A 214 4.37 -5.22 -3.69
N GLY A 215 4.25 -5.92 -2.56
CA GLY A 215 5.31 -6.71 -1.95
C GLY A 215 5.05 -8.21 -2.07
N GLY A 216 6.10 -9.03 -1.97
CA GLY A 216 5.97 -10.49 -1.90
C GLY A 216 5.57 -11.19 -3.20
N ILE A 217 5.77 -10.56 -4.36
CA ILE A 217 5.37 -11.13 -5.67
C ILE A 217 6.02 -12.51 -5.93
N ALA A 218 7.22 -12.77 -5.41
CA ALA A 218 7.87 -14.08 -5.52
C ALA A 218 7.02 -15.22 -4.92
N ASN A 219 6.24 -14.93 -3.88
CA ASN A 219 5.34 -15.89 -3.23
C ASN A 219 4.21 -16.34 -4.15
N PHE A 220 3.75 -15.47 -5.06
CA PHE A 220 2.77 -15.82 -6.07
C PHE A 220 3.30 -16.92 -7.01
N LYS A 221 4.57 -16.83 -7.42
CA LYS A 221 5.23 -17.88 -8.22
C LYS A 221 5.40 -19.18 -7.43
N ARG A 222 5.82 -19.09 -6.16
CA ARG A 222 5.97 -20.25 -5.27
C ARG A 222 4.66 -20.98 -4.98
N ALA A 223 3.54 -20.28 -5.09
CA ALA A 223 2.22 -20.88 -4.90
C ALA A 223 1.90 -21.96 -5.96
N GLY A 224 2.35 -21.80 -7.21
CA GLY A 224 2.13 -22.76 -8.30
C GLY A 224 0.79 -22.55 -9.01
N SER A 225 0.24 -23.62 -9.60
CA SER A 225 -1.00 -23.55 -10.42
C SER A 225 -2.28 -23.73 -9.60
N LYS A 226 -2.29 -24.66 -8.63
CA LYS A 226 -3.50 -24.94 -7.80
C LYS A 226 -3.49 -24.05 -6.56
N VAL A 227 -4.11 -22.87 -6.66
CA VAL A 227 -4.02 -21.84 -5.64
C VAL A 227 -5.39 -21.24 -5.33
N LEU A 228 -5.69 -21.14 -4.03
CA LEU A 228 -6.76 -20.31 -3.51
C LEU A 228 -6.14 -19.05 -2.90
N ILE A 229 -6.41 -17.90 -3.49
CA ILE A 229 -6.00 -16.60 -2.96
C ILE A 229 -7.05 -16.14 -1.95
N VAL A 230 -6.61 -15.74 -0.77
CA VAL A 230 -7.48 -15.18 0.27
C VAL A 230 -7.00 -13.77 0.63
N SER A 231 -7.94 -12.84 0.78
CA SER A 231 -7.62 -11.46 1.15
C SER A 231 -8.65 -10.89 2.11
N ASN A 232 -8.24 -9.87 2.87
CA ASN A 232 -9.16 -9.01 3.60
C ASN A 232 -9.97 -8.14 2.63
N HIS A 233 -11.16 -7.70 3.05
CA HIS A 233 -12.06 -6.91 2.22
C HIS A 233 -12.40 -5.58 2.89
N VAL A 234 -11.75 -4.50 2.48
CA VAL A 234 -11.82 -3.18 3.15
C VAL A 234 -12.40 -2.06 2.30
N SER A 235 -12.52 -2.28 0.97
CA SER A 235 -13.00 -1.28 0.03
C SER A 235 -13.61 -1.91 -1.22
N LEU A 236 -14.47 -1.20 -1.91
CA LEU A 236 -14.95 -1.58 -3.25
C LEU A 236 -13.83 -1.62 -4.29
N LEU A 237 -12.69 -0.97 -4.03
CA LEU A 237 -11.50 -1.00 -4.89
C LEU A 237 -10.72 -2.32 -4.83
N ASP A 238 -10.94 -3.15 -3.81
CA ASP A 238 -10.10 -4.32 -3.55
C ASP A 238 -10.06 -5.30 -4.72
N GLY A 239 -11.22 -5.55 -5.35
CA GLY A 239 -11.31 -6.40 -6.52
C GLY A 239 -10.48 -5.85 -7.70
N VAL A 240 -10.62 -4.56 -7.99
CA VAL A 240 -9.90 -3.90 -9.10
C VAL A 240 -8.39 -3.83 -8.82
N LEU A 241 -8.00 -3.57 -7.57
CA LEU A 241 -6.59 -3.56 -7.14
C LEU A 241 -5.95 -4.94 -7.33
N LEU A 242 -6.62 -6.00 -6.87
CA LEU A 242 -6.12 -7.37 -7.05
C LEU A 242 -6.09 -7.75 -8.53
N ALA A 243 -7.14 -7.42 -9.30
CA ALA A 243 -7.20 -7.65 -10.72
C ALA A 243 -6.03 -7.00 -11.49
N ALA A 244 -5.73 -5.75 -11.17
CA ALA A 244 -4.68 -4.99 -11.84
C ALA A 244 -3.27 -5.46 -11.44
N PHE A 245 -3.05 -5.71 -10.14
CA PHE A 245 -1.70 -5.90 -9.60
C PHE A 245 -1.27 -7.35 -9.40
N MET A 246 -2.18 -8.35 -9.51
CA MET A 246 -1.74 -9.75 -9.51
C MET A 246 -0.97 -10.08 -10.80
N PRO A 247 0.07 -10.93 -10.73
CA PRO A 247 0.91 -11.20 -11.90
C PRO A 247 0.19 -11.86 -13.07
N GLU A 248 -0.83 -12.66 -12.80
CA GLU A 248 -1.62 -13.40 -13.79
C GLU A 248 -3.11 -13.10 -13.65
N ARG A 249 -3.89 -13.46 -14.68
CA ARG A 249 -5.34 -13.40 -14.62
C ARG A 249 -5.86 -14.39 -13.57
N ILE A 250 -6.71 -13.91 -12.68
CA ILE A 250 -7.28 -14.70 -11.57
C ILE A 250 -8.80 -14.73 -11.69
N THR A 251 -9.42 -15.79 -11.17
CA THR A 251 -10.87 -15.96 -11.16
C THR A 251 -11.42 -15.54 -9.80
N PHE A 252 -12.30 -14.55 -9.77
CA PHE A 252 -12.95 -14.09 -8.55
C PHE A 252 -14.22 -14.88 -8.26
N ALA A 253 -14.30 -15.47 -7.07
CA ALA A 253 -15.56 -15.97 -6.54
C ALA A 253 -16.43 -14.78 -6.12
N ILE A 254 -17.54 -14.56 -6.80
CA ILE A 254 -18.44 -13.43 -6.59
C ILE A 254 -19.85 -13.92 -6.24
N ASN A 255 -20.51 -13.26 -5.30
CA ASN A 255 -21.91 -13.53 -5.00
C ASN A 255 -22.78 -13.27 -6.23
N THR A 256 -23.71 -14.18 -6.53
CA THR A 256 -24.61 -14.11 -7.69
C THR A 256 -25.36 -12.78 -7.79
N GLY A 257 -25.77 -12.18 -6.67
CA GLY A 257 -26.44 -10.87 -6.64
C GLY A 257 -25.61 -9.69 -7.16
N TRP A 258 -24.29 -9.84 -7.24
CA TRP A 258 -23.41 -8.80 -7.78
C TRP A 258 -23.18 -8.91 -9.30
N THR A 259 -23.47 -10.06 -9.90
CA THR A 259 -23.19 -10.32 -11.34
C THR A 259 -23.98 -9.43 -12.29
N GLN A 260 -25.10 -8.86 -11.84
CA GLN A 260 -25.97 -7.99 -12.66
C GLN A 260 -25.67 -6.50 -12.52
N LYS A 261 -24.66 -6.09 -11.74
CA LYS A 261 -24.32 -4.67 -11.59
C LYS A 261 -23.69 -4.09 -12.85
N TRP A 262 -24.02 -2.86 -13.19
CA TRP A 262 -23.64 -2.16 -14.44
C TRP A 262 -22.11 -2.10 -14.68
N PHE A 263 -21.29 -2.11 -13.65
CA PHE A 263 -19.83 -2.03 -13.75
C PHE A 263 -19.15 -3.41 -13.96
N ILE A 264 -19.86 -4.51 -13.80
CA ILE A 264 -19.30 -5.87 -13.95
C ILE A 264 -18.74 -6.15 -15.34
N PRO A 265 -19.37 -5.72 -16.47
CA PRO A 265 -18.79 -5.90 -17.79
C PRO A 265 -17.40 -5.28 -17.93
N VAL A 266 -17.18 -4.11 -17.33
CA VAL A 266 -15.87 -3.43 -17.35
C VAL A 266 -14.82 -4.23 -16.56
N ILE A 267 -15.19 -4.76 -15.39
CA ILE A 267 -14.26 -5.53 -14.57
C ILE A 267 -13.94 -6.91 -15.22
N ARG A 268 -14.84 -7.47 -16.01
CA ARG A 268 -14.59 -8.69 -16.79
C ARG A 268 -13.42 -8.58 -17.77
N LEU A 269 -13.08 -7.37 -18.21
CA LEU A 269 -11.87 -7.12 -19.01
C LEU A 269 -10.56 -7.42 -18.23
N LEU A 270 -10.61 -7.43 -16.90
CA LEU A 270 -9.44 -7.63 -16.04
C LEU A 270 -9.39 -9.02 -15.41
N VAL A 271 -10.55 -9.60 -15.10
CA VAL A 271 -10.69 -10.85 -14.33
C VAL A 271 -11.81 -11.73 -14.85
N ASP A 272 -11.70 -13.03 -14.56
CA ASP A 272 -12.81 -13.96 -14.70
C ASP A 272 -13.64 -13.97 -13.42
N PHE A 273 -14.97 -14.06 -13.58
CA PHE A 273 -15.87 -14.22 -12.45
C PHE A 273 -16.45 -15.64 -12.41
N TYR A 274 -16.47 -16.18 -11.22
CA TYR A 274 -17.20 -17.40 -10.92
C TYR A 274 -18.33 -17.08 -9.95
N PRO A 275 -19.60 -17.18 -10.38
CA PRO A 275 -20.74 -16.91 -9.53
C PRO A 275 -20.82 -17.96 -8.43
N VAL A 276 -20.98 -17.50 -7.19
CA VAL A 276 -21.10 -18.35 -6.00
C VAL A 276 -22.33 -17.94 -5.24
N ASP A 277 -23.17 -18.91 -4.93
CA ASP A 277 -24.20 -18.75 -3.95
C ASP A 277 -23.69 -19.25 -2.59
N PRO A 278 -23.53 -18.37 -1.59
CA PRO A 278 -23.03 -18.76 -0.28
C PRO A 278 -23.94 -19.77 0.45
N ALA A 279 -25.23 -19.78 0.13
CA ALA A 279 -26.20 -20.71 0.71
C ALA A 279 -26.16 -22.11 0.08
N ASN A 280 -25.54 -22.25 -1.11
CA ASN A 280 -25.52 -23.50 -1.84
C ASN A 280 -24.20 -24.27 -1.62
N PRO A 281 -24.22 -25.44 -0.95
CA PRO A 281 -23.03 -26.27 -0.74
C PRO A 281 -22.34 -26.75 -2.03
N LEU A 282 -23.08 -26.81 -3.15
CA LEU A 282 -22.53 -27.20 -4.46
C LEU A 282 -21.54 -26.17 -4.97
N SER A 283 -21.69 -24.90 -4.60
CA SER A 283 -20.76 -23.83 -4.96
C SER A 283 -19.33 -24.11 -4.47
N VAL A 284 -19.21 -24.70 -3.26
CA VAL A 284 -17.91 -25.10 -2.68
C VAL A 284 -17.25 -26.20 -3.52
N ARG A 285 -18.05 -27.18 -4.00
CA ARG A 285 -17.55 -28.28 -4.81
C ARG A 285 -17.11 -27.79 -6.18
N SER A 286 -17.93 -26.97 -6.83
CA SER A 286 -17.63 -26.41 -8.15
C SER A 286 -16.36 -25.56 -8.16
N LEU A 287 -16.17 -24.70 -7.15
CA LEU A 287 -14.92 -23.91 -7.02
C LEU A 287 -13.70 -24.78 -6.77
N ALA A 288 -13.83 -25.86 -6.00
CA ALA A 288 -12.73 -26.80 -5.79
C ALA A 288 -12.32 -27.49 -7.11
N GLU A 289 -13.27 -27.84 -7.97
CA GLU A 289 -12.99 -28.40 -9.30
C GLU A 289 -12.29 -27.39 -10.22
N GLU A 290 -12.69 -26.14 -10.22
CA GLU A 290 -12.01 -25.08 -10.98
C GLU A 290 -10.53 -24.94 -10.57
N ILE A 291 -10.24 -24.99 -9.27
CA ILE A 291 -8.86 -24.97 -8.77
C ILE A 291 -8.08 -26.23 -9.20
N LYS A 292 -8.72 -27.40 -9.16
CA LYS A 292 -8.09 -28.66 -9.62
C LYS A 292 -7.70 -28.59 -11.11
N LYS A 293 -8.50 -27.89 -11.94
CA LYS A 293 -8.18 -27.61 -13.36
C LYS A 293 -7.01 -26.65 -13.54
N GLY A 294 -6.42 -26.12 -12.45
CA GLY A 294 -5.28 -25.21 -12.46
C GLY A 294 -5.65 -23.73 -12.52
N ARG A 295 -6.91 -23.36 -12.34
CA ARG A 295 -7.31 -21.96 -12.22
C ARG A 295 -6.96 -21.42 -10.84
N LYS A 296 -6.40 -20.21 -10.80
CA LYS A 296 -6.13 -19.49 -9.55
C LYS A 296 -7.40 -18.75 -9.15
N VAL A 297 -8.02 -19.17 -8.04
CA VAL A 297 -9.27 -18.61 -7.55
C VAL A 297 -9.01 -17.66 -6.40
N MET A 298 -9.73 -16.53 -6.38
CA MET A 298 -9.68 -15.51 -5.34
C MET A 298 -11.01 -15.47 -4.57
N ILE A 299 -10.93 -15.48 -3.25
CA ILE A 299 -12.09 -15.36 -2.35
C ILE A 299 -11.76 -14.34 -1.25
N PHE A 300 -12.76 -13.53 -0.87
CA PHE A 300 -12.76 -12.77 0.37
C PHE A 300 -13.45 -13.57 1.46
N PRO A 301 -12.71 -14.17 2.41
CA PRO A 301 -13.32 -15.07 3.41
C PRO A 301 -14.27 -14.37 4.37
N GLU A 302 -14.22 -13.04 4.46
CA GLU A 302 -15.14 -12.20 5.25
C GLU A 302 -16.53 -12.09 4.61
N GLY A 303 -16.69 -12.47 3.34
CA GLY A 303 -17.95 -12.48 2.59
C GLY A 303 -18.56 -11.11 2.28
N ARG A 304 -18.03 -10.04 2.86
CA ARG A 304 -18.46 -8.64 2.64
C ARG A 304 -17.34 -7.65 2.94
N VAL A 305 -17.47 -6.43 2.44
CA VAL A 305 -16.58 -5.31 2.79
C VAL A 305 -16.75 -5.00 4.28
N THR A 306 -15.64 -4.82 5.00
CA THR A 306 -15.67 -4.51 6.42
C THR A 306 -16.40 -3.20 6.71
N THR A 307 -17.20 -3.21 7.75
CA THR A 307 -17.91 -2.05 8.30
C THR A 307 -17.31 -1.57 9.62
N THR A 308 -16.33 -2.31 10.16
CA THR A 308 -15.69 -2.01 11.44
C THR A 308 -14.26 -1.51 11.28
N GLY A 309 -13.58 -1.87 10.19
CA GLY A 309 -12.15 -1.60 9.97
C GLY A 309 -11.22 -2.68 10.54
N ALA A 310 -11.71 -3.52 11.44
CA ALA A 310 -11.04 -4.74 11.90
C ALA A 310 -11.43 -5.94 11.02
N MET A 311 -10.77 -7.05 11.23
CA MET A 311 -11.11 -8.32 10.59
C MET A 311 -12.50 -8.77 11.06
N MET A 312 -13.36 -9.04 10.11
CA MET A 312 -14.71 -9.53 10.40
C MET A 312 -14.74 -11.05 10.57
N LYS A 313 -15.92 -11.60 10.76
CA LYS A 313 -16.14 -13.06 10.80
C LYS A 313 -15.56 -13.68 9.52
N VAL A 314 -14.66 -14.64 9.69
CA VAL A 314 -14.06 -15.42 8.60
C VAL A 314 -14.89 -16.70 8.43
N TYR A 315 -15.47 -16.87 7.24
CA TYR A 315 -16.26 -18.05 6.93
C TYR A 315 -15.38 -19.25 6.54
N GLU A 316 -15.74 -20.43 7.00
CA GLU A 316 -14.98 -21.68 6.78
C GLU A 316 -14.86 -22.11 5.32
N GLY A 317 -15.79 -21.67 4.47
CA GLY A 317 -15.92 -22.10 3.07
C GLY A 317 -14.62 -22.04 2.28
N ALA A 318 -13.85 -20.96 2.40
CA ALA A 318 -12.57 -20.82 1.69
C ALA A 318 -11.55 -21.88 2.11
N GLY A 319 -11.45 -22.18 3.42
CA GLY A 319 -10.58 -23.23 3.92
C GLY A 319 -10.98 -24.63 3.45
N VAL A 320 -12.28 -24.89 3.42
CA VAL A 320 -12.85 -26.17 2.94
C VAL A 320 -12.61 -26.37 1.44
N ILE A 321 -12.75 -25.29 0.63
CA ILE A 321 -12.45 -25.31 -0.81
C ILE A 321 -10.98 -25.67 -1.04
N ALA A 322 -10.06 -25.02 -0.32
CA ALA A 322 -8.63 -25.28 -0.45
C ALA A 322 -8.28 -26.73 -0.09
N ALA A 323 -8.82 -27.23 1.03
CA ALA A 323 -8.59 -28.60 1.47
C ALA A 323 -9.12 -29.64 0.47
N LYS A 324 -10.35 -29.46 -0.05
CA LYS A 324 -10.96 -30.35 -1.07
C LYS A 324 -10.22 -30.32 -2.42
N ALA A 325 -9.66 -29.15 -2.79
CA ALA A 325 -8.90 -28.99 -4.01
C ALA A 325 -7.44 -29.46 -3.89
N GLY A 326 -6.95 -29.75 -2.69
CA GLY A 326 -5.52 -29.94 -2.43
C GLY A 326 -4.68 -28.70 -2.78
N ALA A 327 -5.29 -27.53 -2.70
CA ALA A 327 -4.71 -26.27 -3.12
C ALA A 327 -3.83 -25.66 -2.02
N LYS A 328 -2.84 -24.87 -2.43
CA LYS A 328 -2.17 -23.94 -1.53
C LYS A 328 -3.06 -22.71 -1.32
N ILE A 329 -3.09 -22.20 -0.11
CA ILE A 329 -3.71 -20.91 0.22
C ILE A 329 -2.63 -19.84 0.13
N LEU A 330 -2.92 -18.76 -0.60
CA LEU A 330 -2.03 -17.62 -0.77
C LEU A 330 -2.68 -16.39 -0.12
N PRO A 331 -2.22 -15.98 1.08
CA PRO A 331 -2.75 -14.80 1.74
C PRO A 331 -2.25 -13.53 1.07
N VAL A 332 -3.16 -12.59 0.84
CA VAL A 332 -2.85 -11.27 0.26
C VAL A 332 -3.48 -10.18 1.11
N ARG A 333 -2.66 -9.30 1.67
CA ARG A 333 -3.13 -8.18 2.48
C ARG A 333 -3.27 -6.93 1.64
N ILE A 334 -4.44 -6.32 1.67
CA ILE A 334 -4.69 -4.98 1.15
C ILE A 334 -4.67 -4.01 2.34
N ASN A 335 -3.80 -3.01 2.29
CA ASN A 335 -3.70 -1.99 3.33
C ASN A 335 -3.72 -0.60 2.71
N GLY A 336 -4.42 0.34 3.36
CA GLY A 336 -4.60 1.72 2.89
C GLY A 336 -5.91 1.96 2.15
N ALA A 337 -6.51 0.95 1.53
CA ALA A 337 -7.78 1.08 0.79
C ALA A 337 -8.96 1.40 1.72
N GLN A 338 -8.89 1.03 3.00
CA GLN A 338 -9.86 1.41 4.02
C GLN A 338 -10.00 2.93 4.24
N TYR A 339 -8.97 3.70 3.91
CA TYR A 339 -8.98 5.16 4.00
C TYR A 339 -9.44 5.84 2.71
N SER A 340 -9.89 5.09 1.70
CA SER A 340 -10.42 5.66 0.46
C SER A 340 -11.89 6.03 0.62
N LYS A 341 -12.37 6.96 -0.23
CA LYS A 341 -13.80 7.31 -0.34
C LYS A 341 -14.67 6.13 -0.80
N PHE A 342 -14.04 5.07 -1.32
CA PHE A 342 -14.69 3.84 -1.77
C PHE A 342 -14.85 2.78 -0.66
N SER A 343 -14.48 3.12 0.58
CA SER A 343 -14.68 2.28 1.76
C SER A 343 -16.01 2.62 2.45
N TYR A 344 -16.62 1.64 3.12
CA TYR A 344 -17.78 1.85 3.99
C TYR A 344 -17.42 2.44 5.36
N LEU A 345 -16.14 2.78 5.56
CA LEU A 345 -15.60 3.29 6.83
C LEU A 345 -15.52 4.83 6.88
N LYS A 346 -16.12 5.55 5.95
CA LYS A 346 -16.05 7.01 5.86
C LYS A 346 -16.53 7.74 7.13
N ASP A 347 -17.44 7.14 7.88
CA ASP A 347 -17.94 7.70 9.14
C ASP A 347 -17.09 7.34 10.37
N LYS A 348 -16.21 6.33 10.24
CA LYS A 348 -15.38 5.79 11.33
C LYS A 348 -13.92 6.23 11.22
N PHE A 349 -13.44 6.45 10.01
CA PHE A 349 -12.09 6.88 9.72
C PHE A 349 -12.07 8.07 8.76
N PRO A 350 -11.09 8.99 8.88
CA PRO A 350 -10.90 10.07 7.92
C PRO A 350 -10.56 9.48 6.55
N THR A 351 -11.45 9.66 5.58
CA THR A 351 -11.25 9.17 4.21
C THR A 351 -10.61 10.21 3.31
N ARG A 352 -9.85 9.75 2.32
CA ARG A 352 -9.19 10.54 1.28
C ARG A 352 -9.53 9.99 -0.09
N TRP A 353 -9.47 10.83 -1.12
CA TRP A 353 -9.68 10.35 -2.49
C TRP A 353 -8.61 9.36 -2.91
N PHE A 354 -7.34 9.66 -2.66
CA PHE A 354 -6.19 8.88 -3.12
C PHE A 354 -5.22 8.58 -1.95
N PRO A 355 -5.59 7.70 -1.02
CA PRO A 355 -4.67 7.23 0.00
C PRO A 355 -3.57 6.35 -0.63
N LYS A 356 -2.41 6.25 0.02
CA LYS A 356 -1.40 5.26 -0.36
C LYS A 356 -1.92 3.86 -0.07
N ILE A 357 -1.87 2.96 -1.08
CA ILE A 357 -2.31 1.57 -0.94
C ILE A 357 -1.12 0.62 -1.08
N THR A 358 -1.09 -0.42 -0.27
CA THR A 358 -0.09 -1.48 -0.36
C THR A 358 -0.77 -2.84 -0.45
N LEU A 359 -0.26 -3.70 -1.34
CA LEU A 359 -0.63 -5.10 -1.44
C LEU A 359 0.56 -5.95 -1.02
N ASN A 360 0.38 -6.82 -0.03
CA ASN A 360 1.42 -7.71 0.44
C ASN A 360 0.99 -9.15 0.23
N ILE A 361 1.73 -9.87 -0.60
CA ILE A 361 1.54 -11.29 -0.88
C ILE A 361 2.42 -12.08 0.07
N LEU A 362 1.82 -12.85 0.98
CA LEU A 362 2.55 -13.63 1.96
C LEU A 362 2.91 -15.02 1.41
N GLU A 363 3.63 -15.78 2.21
CA GLU A 363 4.02 -17.14 1.83
C GLU A 363 2.81 -18.05 1.69
N PRO A 364 2.78 -18.90 0.64
CA PRO A 364 1.70 -19.84 0.45
C PRO A 364 1.78 -20.98 1.48
N CYS A 365 0.65 -21.37 2.05
CA CYS A 365 0.55 -22.49 2.97
C CYS A 365 -0.41 -23.56 2.47
N ARG A 366 -0.32 -24.78 3.01
CA ARG A 366 -1.27 -25.87 2.75
C ARG A 366 -2.07 -26.18 3.99
N PHE A 367 -3.34 -26.46 3.79
CA PHE A 367 -4.18 -27.05 4.84
C PHE A 367 -4.23 -28.58 4.65
N PRO A 368 -4.36 -29.33 5.75
CA PRO A 368 -4.50 -30.78 5.67
C PRO A 368 -5.76 -31.16 4.89
N ALA A 369 -5.69 -32.28 4.18
CA ALA A 369 -6.86 -32.83 3.51
C ALA A 369 -7.92 -33.21 4.55
N VAL A 370 -9.18 -32.97 4.21
CA VAL A 370 -10.31 -33.24 5.11
C VAL A 370 -11.28 -34.15 4.40
N SER A 371 -11.65 -35.24 5.08
CA SER A 371 -12.72 -36.12 4.68
C SER A 371 -14.05 -35.38 4.75
N ALA A 372 -14.86 -35.51 3.69
CA ALA A 372 -16.19 -34.90 3.63
C ALA A 372 -17.09 -35.50 4.72
N GLY A 373 -17.56 -34.69 5.66
CA GLY A 373 -18.51 -35.11 6.69
C GLY A 373 -18.09 -34.86 8.14
N ASN A 374 -16.80 -34.68 8.43
CA ASN A 374 -16.34 -34.48 9.80
C ASN A 374 -16.50 -33.00 10.21
N ARG A 375 -17.46 -32.71 11.10
CA ARG A 375 -17.75 -31.38 11.64
C ARG A 375 -16.54 -30.80 12.40
N GLU A 376 -15.87 -31.63 13.18
CA GLU A 376 -14.69 -31.22 13.96
C GLU A 376 -13.52 -30.79 13.04
N ALA A 377 -13.30 -31.53 11.96
CA ALA A 377 -12.28 -31.18 10.99
C ALA A 377 -12.59 -29.85 10.26
N ARG A 378 -13.87 -29.54 10.00
CA ARG A 378 -14.28 -28.23 9.48
C ARG A 378 -13.97 -27.11 10.48
N HIS A 379 -14.28 -27.31 11.76
CA HIS A 379 -13.95 -26.32 12.80
C HIS A 379 -12.43 -26.09 12.92
N LYS A 380 -11.61 -27.14 12.84
CA LYS A 380 -10.14 -27.02 12.82
C LYS A 380 -9.65 -26.20 11.60
N ILE A 381 -10.25 -26.42 10.43
CA ILE A 381 -9.95 -25.63 9.22
C ILE A 381 -10.38 -24.17 9.38
N ALA A 382 -11.57 -23.91 9.89
CA ALA A 382 -12.08 -22.56 10.12
C ALA A 382 -11.16 -21.79 11.06
N ARG A 383 -10.76 -22.41 12.19
CA ARG A 383 -9.81 -21.82 13.14
C ARG A 383 -8.45 -21.56 12.51
N ARG A 384 -7.94 -22.50 11.70
CA ARG A 384 -6.66 -22.32 11.01
C ARG A 384 -6.72 -21.21 9.97
N LEU A 385 -7.82 -21.08 9.22
CA LEU A 385 -8.03 -19.98 8.28
C LEU A 385 -8.10 -18.63 9.00
N TYR A 386 -8.83 -18.58 10.10
CA TYR A 386 -8.91 -17.38 10.95
C TYR A 386 -7.52 -16.97 11.44
N ASN A 387 -6.74 -17.92 12.00
CA ASN A 387 -5.40 -17.65 12.48
C ASN A 387 -4.46 -17.18 11.34
N LEU A 388 -4.58 -17.77 10.15
CA LEU A 388 -3.83 -17.35 8.96
C LEU A 388 -4.15 -15.91 8.56
N MET A 389 -5.45 -15.54 8.59
CA MET A 389 -5.88 -14.18 8.29
C MET A 389 -5.41 -13.18 9.36
N ALA A 390 -5.48 -13.56 10.64
CA ALA A 390 -4.99 -12.75 11.75
C ALA A 390 -3.45 -12.56 11.66
N GLU A 391 -2.72 -13.63 11.38
CA GLU A 391 -1.27 -13.59 11.16
C GLU A 391 -0.89 -12.72 9.95
N MET A 392 -1.66 -12.81 8.86
CA MET A 392 -1.50 -11.94 7.70
C MET A 392 -1.66 -10.47 8.10
N MET A 393 -2.69 -10.14 8.88
CA MET A 393 -2.92 -8.78 9.38
C MET A 393 -1.75 -8.29 10.20
N TYR A 394 -1.25 -9.11 11.12
CA TYR A 394 -0.14 -8.81 12.00
C TYR A 394 1.19 -8.62 11.23
N LYS A 395 1.59 -9.60 10.41
CA LYS A 395 2.88 -9.57 9.67
C LYS A 395 2.99 -8.41 8.68
N THR A 396 1.88 -7.91 8.18
CA THR A 396 1.84 -6.84 7.19
C THR A 396 1.52 -5.47 7.76
N THR A 397 1.27 -5.40 9.07
CA THR A 397 1.21 -4.11 9.75
C THR A 397 2.59 -3.47 9.61
N GLU A 398 2.66 -2.24 9.07
CA GLU A 398 3.92 -1.51 8.94
C GLU A 398 4.59 -1.53 10.31
N SER A 399 5.71 -2.23 10.44
CA SER A 399 6.49 -2.25 11.68
C SER A 399 7.07 -0.86 11.87
N ARG A 400 6.35 -0.05 12.64
CA ARG A 400 6.88 1.22 13.12
C ARG A 400 7.93 0.88 14.13
N ALA A 401 9.09 1.49 14.01
CA ALA A 401 10.19 1.17 14.90
C ALA A 401 9.83 1.51 16.36
N GLY A 402 9.02 2.57 16.62
CA GLY A 402 8.71 3.01 17.97
C GLY A 402 7.28 3.54 18.17
N LEU A 403 6.85 3.58 19.45
CA LEU A 403 5.54 4.11 19.87
C LEU A 403 5.36 5.60 19.51
N SER A 404 6.42 6.39 19.60
CA SER A 404 6.37 7.81 19.22
C SER A 404 6.10 7.99 17.72
N GLU A 405 6.65 7.13 16.86
CA GLU A 405 6.34 7.11 15.42
C GLU A 405 4.89 6.67 15.18
N ALA A 406 4.39 5.72 15.97
CA ALA A 406 2.99 5.29 15.91
C ALA A 406 2.04 6.43 16.26
N LEU A 407 2.36 7.24 17.28
CA LEU A 407 1.58 8.42 17.65
C LEU A 407 1.59 9.48 16.54
N VAL A 408 2.74 9.76 15.93
CA VAL A 408 2.83 10.69 14.78
C VAL A 408 1.97 10.21 13.62
N PHE A 409 1.95 8.92 13.37
CA PHE A 409 1.12 8.36 12.31
C PHE A 409 -0.37 8.45 12.66
N ALA A 410 -0.77 8.14 13.89
CA ALA A 410 -2.15 8.29 14.36
C ALA A 410 -2.62 9.75 14.20
N ALA A 411 -1.82 10.72 14.65
CA ALA A 411 -2.09 12.14 14.48
C ALA A 411 -2.21 12.58 13.01
N LYS A 412 -1.44 11.95 12.11
CA LYS A 412 -1.53 12.19 10.66
C LYS A 412 -2.79 11.57 10.06
N THR A 413 -3.18 10.39 10.54
CA THR A 413 -4.33 9.63 10.04
C THR A 413 -5.64 10.26 10.49
N HIS A 414 -5.78 10.51 11.79
CA HIS A 414 -7.02 10.98 12.39
C HIS A 414 -7.14 12.52 12.39
N GLY A 415 -6.03 13.23 12.27
CA GLY A 415 -5.99 14.68 12.24
C GLY A 415 -5.47 15.27 13.57
N ARG A 416 -4.65 16.33 13.47
CA ARG A 416 -4.05 16.99 14.66
C ARG A 416 -5.06 17.65 15.58
N ARG A 417 -6.24 18.05 15.08
CA ARG A 417 -7.32 18.67 15.84
C ARG A 417 -8.24 17.64 16.51
N HIS A 418 -8.13 16.36 16.13
CA HIS A 418 -8.94 15.30 16.73
C HIS A 418 -8.60 15.13 18.21
N ILE A 419 -9.62 14.98 19.05
CA ILE A 419 -9.47 14.82 20.50
C ILE A 419 -8.96 13.40 20.77
N ALA A 420 -7.80 13.31 21.40
CA ALA A 420 -7.18 12.04 21.79
C ALA A 420 -7.63 11.60 23.19
N ALA A 421 -7.77 12.55 24.13
CA ALA A 421 -8.15 12.27 25.51
C ALA A 421 -8.96 13.40 26.13
N ILE A 422 -9.83 13.03 27.08
CA ILE A 422 -10.54 13.92 27.97
C ILE A 422 -10.35 13.44 29.42
N GLU A 423 -10.32 14.37 30.34
CA GLU A 423 -10.24 14.14 31.77
C GLU A 423 -11.08 15.22 32.47
N PRO A 424 -11.93 14.89 33.46
CA PRO A 424 -12.71 15.87 34.17
C PRO A 424 -11.85 16.99 34.76
N GLY A 425 -12.32 18.23 34.62
CA GLY A 425 -11.59 19.42 35.12
C GLY A 425 -10.41 19.86 34.25
N LYS A 426 -10.01 19.12 33.23
CA LYS A 426 -8.91 19.50 32.33
C LYS A 426 -9.40 19.80 30.89
N ARG A 427 -8.63 20.64 30.20
CA ARG A 427 -8.91 20.92 28.78
C ARG A 427 -8.70 19.68 27.92
N PRO A 428 -9.60 19.34 26.97
CA PRO A 428 -9.43 18.21 26.07
C PRO A 428 -8.06 18.20 25.39
N LEU A 429 -7.43 17.03 25.36
CA LEU A 429 -6.13 16.82 24.74
C LEU A 429 -6.31 16.39 23.29
N THR A 430 -5.90 17.22 22.34
CA THR A 430 -5.88 16.83 20.91
C THR A 430 -4.57 16.13 20.56
N PHE A 431 -4.57 15.34 19.46
CA PHE A 431 -3.32 14.72 18.97
C PHE A 431 -2.20 15.73 18.72
N GLY A 432 -2.56 16.91 18.20
CA GLY A 432 -1.58 17.98 17.97
C GLY A 432 -0.99 18.54 19.26
N ARG A 433 -1.83 18.66 20.29
CA ARG A 433 -1.42 19.11 21.63
C ARG A 433 -0.57 18.04 22.32
N LEU A 434 -0.99 16.76 22.27
CA LEU A 434 -0.21 15.63 22.81
C LEU A 434 1.18 15.57 22.20
N LEU A 435 1.31 15.62 20.88
CA LEU A 435 2.61 15.62 20.20
C LEU A 435 3.47 16.80 20.60
N ARG A 436 2.89 18.01 20.66
CA ARG A 436 3.62 19.23 20.99
C ARG A 436 4.13 19.20 22.44
N GLU A 437 3.26 18.90 23.38
CA GLU A 437 3.61 18.87 24.81
C GLU A 437 4.63 17.76 25.12
N SER A 438 4.43 16.56 24.54
CA SER A 438 5.42 15.48 24.67
C SER A 438 6.78 15.84 24.07
N CYS A 439 6.84 16.54 22.93
CA CYS A 439 8.12 16.97 22.36
C CYS A 439 8.82 18.05 23.18
N ILE A 440 8.06 19.00 23.76
CA ILE A 440 8.61 20.04 24.64
C ILE A 440 9.17 19.40 25.91
N LEU A 441 8.39 18.54 26.55
CA LEU A 441 8.82 17.83 27.74
C LEU A 441 10.00 16.86 27.47
N ALA A 442 10.06 16.26 26.28
CA ALA A 442 11.20 15.44 25.85
C ALA A 442 12.51 16.26 25.74
N ALA A 443 12.43 17.54 25.36
CA ALA A 443 13.59 18.42 25.36
C ALA A 443 14.10 18.69 26.78
N PHE A 444 13.19 18.89 27.74
CA PHE A 444 13.50 19.00 29.16
C PHE A 444 14.14 17.70 29.67
N VAL A 445 13.56 16.53 29.41
CA VAL A 445 14.10 15.22 29.85
C VAL A 445 15.53 15.00 29.33
N ARG A 446 15.79 15.31 28.07
CA ARG A 446 17.15 15.19 27.50
C ARG A 446 18.16 16.13 28.13
N ARG A 447 17.73 17.33 28.51
CA ARG A 447 18.60 18.32 29.16
C ARG A 447 18.89 17.96 30.62
N SER A 448 17.85 17.54 31.34
CA SER A 448 17.97 17.27 32.79
C SER A 448 18.71 15.97 33.09
N TRP A 449 18.56 14.96 32.21
CA TRP A 449 19.18 13.64 32.41
C TRP A 449 19.79 13.11 31.11
N PRO A 450 20.87 13.75 30.62
CA PRO A 450 21.46 13.37 29.34
C PRO A 450 22.00 11.93 29.32
N ALA A 451 22.59 11.47 30.41
CA ALA A 451 23.23 10.16 30.54
C ALA A 451 22.28 9.02 30.98
N ALA A 452 21.07 9.35 31.47
CA ALA A 452 20.15 8.31 31.95
C ALA A 452 19.39 7.68 30.78
N ASP A 453 19.40 6.36 30.67
CA ASP A 453 18.62 5.61 29.68
C ASP A 453 17.19 5.32 30.15
N ARG A 454 16.96 5.35 31.45
CA ARG A 454 15.69 5.03 32.10
C ARG A 454 15.20 6.23 32.91
N ILE A 455 13.91 6.54 32.82
CA ILE A 455 13.26 7.65 33.55
C ILE A 455 12.02 7.10 34.26
N GLY A 456 11.97 7.30 35.58
CA GLY A 456 10.82 6.92 36.38
C GLY A 456 9.63 7.81 36.14
N LEU A 457 8.45 7.22 36.04
CA LEU A 457 7.15 7.88 36.05
C LEU A 457 6.41 7.41 37.29
N LEU A 458 6.25 8.30 38.23
CA LEU A 458 5.56 7.99 39.50
C LEU A 458 4.05 8.04 39.26
N ASN A 459 3.37 6.92 39.50
CA ASN A 459 1.92 6.75 39.41
C ASN A 459 1.29 7.48 38.21
N PRO A 460 1.75 7.17 36.96
CA PRO A 460 1.30 7.93 35.82
C PRO A 460 -0.20 7.68 35.56
N ALA A 461 -1.01 8.70 35.69
CA ALA A 461 -2.44 8.65 35.48
C ALA A 461 -2.91 9.84 34.60
N GLY A 462 -4.06 9.71 34.00
CA GLY A 462 -4.72 10.77 33.27
C GLY A 462 -3.94 11.30 32.06
N ILE A 463 -4.27 12.52 31.66
CA ILE A 463 -3.64 13.25 30.57
C ILE A 463 -2.15 13.49 30.82
N ASP A 464 -1.79 13.83 32.06
CA ASP A 464 -0.41 14.16 32.41
C ASP A 464 0.48 12.91 32.37
N GLY A 465 -0.01 11.76 32.80
CA GLY A 465 0.67 10.47 32.67
C GLY A 465 0.90 10.09 31.21
N LEU A 466 -0.11 10.31 30.36
CA LEU A 466 -0.02 10.05 28.92
C LEU A 466 1.03 10.96 28.23
N VAL A 467 1.05 12.25 28.56
CA VAL A 467 2.03 13.22 28.03
C VAL A 467 3.45 12.86 28.50
N SER A 468 3.61 12.53 29.81
CA SER A 468 4.89 12.12 30.41
C SER A 468 5.45 10.84 29.76
N LEU A 469 4.61 9.83 29.55
CA LEU A 469 4.99 8.61 28.86
C LEU A 469 5.55 8.91 27.46
N PHE A 470 4.80 9.63 26.66
CA PHE A 470 5.25 9.96 25.30
C PHE A 470 6.42 10.95 25.27
N ALA A 471 6.62 11.75 26.31
CA ALA A 471 7.79 12.61 26.43
C ALA A 471 9.08 11.81 26.66
N VAL A 472 9.05 10.83 27.56
CA VAL A 472 10.19 9.94 27.81
C VAL A 472 10.53 9.14 26.56
N LEU A 473 9.51 8.57 25.90
CA LEU A 473 9.68 7.85 24.64
C LEU A 473 10.19 8.74 23.50
N ALA A 474 9.72 9.99 23.41
CA ALA A 474 10.19 10.95 22.41
C ALA A 474 11.60 11.50 22.74
N ALA A 475 12.05 11.36 23.98
CA ALA A 475 13.44 11.62 24.35
C ALA A 475 14.38 10.47 23.91
N GLY A 476 13.84 9.34 23.47
CA GLY A 476 14.60 8.15 23.13
C GLY A 476 15.01 7.32 24.35
N LYS A 477 14.25 7.41 25.44
CA LYS A 477 14.54 6.78 26.74
C LYS A 477 13.42 5.80 27.11
N THR A 478 13.72 4.90 28.07
CA THR A 478 12.78 3.90 28.58
C THR A 478 11.98 4.49 29.75
N ALA A 479 10.66 4.38 29.71
CA ALA A 479 9.79 4.79 30.80
C ALA A 479 9.68 3.66 31.85
N VAL A 480 9.99 3.94 33.09
CA VAL A 480 9.83 2.99 34.22
C VAL A 480 8.61 3.42 35.01
N MET A 481 7.57 2.58 35.04
CA MET A 481 6.36 2.82 35.79
C MET A 481 6.62 2.47 37.28
N LEU A 482 6.50 3.46 38.18
CA LEU A 482 6.75 3.32 39.59
C LEU A 482 5.47 3.56 40.39
N GLU A 483 5.27 2.80 41.43
CA GLU A 483 4.28 3.05 42.47
C GLU A 483 4.89 3.92 43.60
N GLU A 484 4.09 4.51 44.49
CA GLU A 484 4.62 5.40 45.53
C GLU A 484 5.60 4.71 46.46
N GLU A 485 5.43 3.43 46.69
CA GLU A 485 6.29 2.59 47.52
C GLU A 485 7.68 2.33 46.90
N ASP A 486 7.82 2.42 45.59
CA ASP A 486 9.05 2.17 44.84
C ASP A 486 10.01 3.37 44.77
N ARG A 487 9.74 4.43 45.51
CA ARG A 487 10.49 5.70 45.43
C ARG A 487 11.92 5.63 46.00
N SER A 488 12.38 4.48 46.44
CA SER A 488 13.72 4.26 47.01
C SER A 488 14.75 3.86 45.95
N GLY A 489 15.36 4.83 45.28
CA GLY A 489 16.46 4.48 44.37
C GLY A 489 17.07 5.66 43.64
N SER A 490 18.24 5.46 43.08
CA SER A 490 19.01 6.40 42.26
C SER A 490 18.42 6.69 40.87
N LEU A 491 17.21 6.17 40.58
CA LEU A 491 16.55 6.36 39.28
C LEU A 491 16.00 7.79 39.16
N PRO A 492 16.39 8.55 38.12
CA PRO A 492 15.81 9.86 37.88
C PRO A 492 14.32 9.75 37.55
N CYS A 493 13.49 10.43 38.36
CA CYS A 493 12.05 10.47 38.21
C CYS A 493 11.59 11.79 37.61
N LEU A 494 10.66 11.71 36.64
CA LEU A 494 10.02 12.91 36.10
C LEU A 494 9.02 13.44 37.13
N PRO A 495 9.17 14.70 37.59
CA PRO A 495 8.21 15.30 38.52
C PRO A 495 6.84 15.51 37.84
N PRO A 496 5.76 15.77 38.62
CA PRO A 496 4.47 16.15 38.07
C PRO A 496 4.60 17.32 37.10
N ILE A 497 3.85 17.31 36.01
CA ILE A 497 3.98 18.33 34.94
C ILE A 497 3.77 19.73 35.46
N ALA A 498 2.92 19.90 36.48
CA ALA A 498 2.67 21.18 37.14
C ALA A 498 3.92 21.80 37.80
N ASP A 499 4.85 20.95 38.25
CA ASP A 499 6.05 21.38 38.98
C ASP A 499 7.26 21.62 38.04
N ILE A 500 7.10 21.32 36.74
CA ILE A 500 8.19 21.42 35.78
C ILE A 500 8.35 22.85 35.27
N ARG A 501 9.50 23.48 35.57
CA ARG A 501 9.89 24.77 34.99
C ARG A 501 10.56 24.56 33.61
N LEU A 502 9.76 24.75 32.56
CA LEU A 502 10.25 24.67 31.18
C LEU A 502 10.97 25.96 30.79
N SER A 503 12.22 25.83 30.32
CA SER A 503 12.97 26.97 29.78
C SER A 503 12.44 27.36 28.38
N VAL A 504 12.69 28.59 27.96
CA VAL A 504 12.39 29.05 26.59
C VAL A 504 13.08 28.15 25.55
N LEU A 505 14.29 27.69 25.86
CA LEU A 505 15.07 26.82 24.99
C LEU A 505 14.43 25.43 24.84
N ASP A 506 13.82 24.87 25.90
CA ASP A 506 13.07 23.61 25.84
C ASP A 506 11.86 23.74 24.93
N ARG A 507 11.17 24.87 25.00
CA ARG A 507 10.01 25.14 24.14
C ARG A 507 10.41 25.27 22.68
N ILE A 508 11.47 26.01 22.35
CA ILE A 508 11.96 26.18 20.99
C ILE A 508 12.47 24.85 20.41
N ARG A 509 13.29 24.10 21.15
CA ARG A 509 13.82 22.80 20.73
C ARG A 509 12.71 21.77 20.54
N GLY A 510 11.77 21.70 21.48
CA GLY A 510 10.63 20.80 21.40
C GLY A 510 9.71 21.11 20.22
N LEU A 511 9.38 22.39 20.00
CA LEU A 511 8.62 22.83 18.83
C LEU A 511 9.36 22.53 17.53
N GLY A 512 10.67 22.79 17.46
CA GLY A 512 11.50 22.47 16.31
C GLY A 512 11.53 20.97 16.00
N CYS A 513 11.57 20.11 17.02
CA CYS A 513 11.49 18.67 16.89
C CYS A 513 10.12 18.21 16.36
N CYS A 514 9.04 18.77 16.89
CA CYS A 514 7.67 18.50 16.46
C CYS A 514 7.41 18.94 15.00
N ILE A 515 7.88 20.12 14.60
CA ILE A 515 7.72 20.68 13.25
C ILE A 515 8.55 19.88 12.24
N ARG A 516 9.84 19.66 12.54
CA ARG A 516 10.77 18.96 11.65
C ARG A 516 10.61 17.43 11.68
N ARG A 517 9.73 16.89 12.51
CA ARG A 517 9.51 15.44 12.73
C ARG A 517 10.81 14.69 13.06
N ARG A 518 11.72 15.33 13.78
CA ARG A 518 12.99 14.75 14.20
C ARG A 518 12.86 14.10 15.60
N ILE A 519 11.94 13.14 15.71
CA ILE A 519 11.90 12.26 16.89
C ILE A 519 13.04 11.26 16.73
N PRO A 520 13.84 10.98 17.78
CA PRO A 520 14.90 9.98 17.72
C PRO A 520 14.36 8.65 17.17
N ARG A 521 15.10 8.04 16.27
CA ARG A 521 14.77 6.70 15.79
C ARG A 521 15.20 5.71 16.85
N VAL A 522 14.28 4.94 17.34
CA VAL A 522 14.50 3.84 18.28
C VAL A 522 14.38 2.51 17.56
N GLY A 523 15.14 1.51 17.98
CA GLY A 523 15.01 0.15 17.46
C GLY A 523 13.67 -0.47 17.91
N ALA A 524 13.10 -1.33 17.08
CA ALA A 524 11.86 -2.02 17.44
C ALA A 524 12.01 -2.89 18.70
N ASN A 525 13.21 -3.43 18.94
CA ASN A 525 13.51 -4.27 20.08
C ASN A 525 14.08 -3.50 21.29
N ASP A 526 14.23 -2.17 21.17
CA ASP A 526 14.67 -1.37 22.29
C ASP A 526 13.60 -1.36 23.39
N PRO A 527 13.99 -1.34 24.67
CA PRO A 527 13.07 -1.22 25.79
C PRO A 527 12.24 0.07 25.68
N ALA A 528 10.93 -0.03 25.82
CA ALA A 528 10.03 1.12 25.78
C ALA A 528 9.48 1.45 27.18
N VAL A 529 8.97 0.43 27.86
CA VAL A 529 8.33 0.58 29.16
C VAL A 529 8.78 -0.56 30.08
N VAL A 530 9.07 -0.24 31.32
CA VAL A 530 9.25 -1.21 32.40
C VAL A 530 8.08 -1.07 33.36
N LEU A 531 7.33 -2.13 33.55
CA LEU A 531 6.20 -2.21 34.46
C LEU A 531 6.65 -2.68 35.86
N PRO A 532 5.83 -2.50 36.91
CA PRO A 532 6.06 -3.05 38.24
C PRO A 532 6.39 -4.55 38.16
N GLY A 533 7.26 -5.02 39.07
CA GLY A 533 7.82 -6.38 38.95
C GLY A 533 8.94 -6.54 37.90
N ASN A 534 9.51 -5.43 37.43
CA ASN A 534 10.62 -5.37 36.46
C ASN A 534 10.32 -6.01 35.09
N VAL A 535 9.06 -6.03 34.70
CA VAL A 535 8.62 -6.55 33.38
C VAL A 535 8.97 -5.53 32.29
N THR A 536 10.00 -5.81 31.52
CA THR A 536 10.45 -4.95 30.42
C THR A 536 9.71 -5.26 29.14
N LEU A 537 9.02 -4.26 28.56
CA LEU A 537 8.32 -4.35 27.30
C LEU A 537 9.04 -3.49 26.25
N THR A 538 9.35 -4.11 25.10
CA THR A 538 9.96 -3.41 23.97
C THR A 538 8.89 -2.65 23.16
N HIS A 539 9.31 -1.71 22.32
CA HIS A 539 8.43 -1.05 21.37
C HIS A 539 7.67 -2.07 20.50
N ARG A 540 8.35 -3.14 20.10
CA ARG A 540 7.77 -4.23 19.31
C ARG A 540 6.70 -4.99 20.10
N ASN A 541 6.92 -5.31 21.37
CA ASN A 541 5.93 -6.01 22.19
C ASN A 541 4.63 -5.22 22.30
N LEU A 542 4.74 -3.91 22.61
CA LEU A 542 3.58 -3.04 22.78
C LEU A 542 2.82 -2.83 21.47
N LEU A 543 3.52 -2.56 20.36
CA LEU A 543 2.89 -2.40 19.05
C LEU A 543 2.30 -3.72 18.52
N ALA A 544 2.94 -4.85 18.83
CA ALA A 544 2.42 -6.17 18.51
C ALA A 544 1.12 -6.47 19.25
N GLY A 545 1.08 -6.19 20.57
CA GLY A 545 -0.12 -6.30 21.38
C GLY A 545 -1.26 -5.44 20.83
N CYS A 546 -1.01 -4.17 20.50
CA CYS A 546 -1.98 -3.31 19.85
C CYS A 546 -2.48 -3.89 18.52
N SER A 547 -1.58 -4.44 17.70
CA SER A 547 -1.94 -5.01 16.40
C SER A 547 -2.79 -6.27 16.54
N GLN A 548 -2.41 -7.18 17.45
CA GLN A 548 -3.15 -8.41 17.71
C GLN A 548 -4.54 -8.14 18.26
N LEU A 549 -4.64 -7.32 19.30
CA LEU A 549 -5.93 -6.95 19.88
C LEU A 549 -6.79 -6.16 18.89
N GLY A 550 -6.21 -5.28 18.09
CA GLY A 550 -6.91 -4.53 17.04
C GLY A 550 -7.49 -5.41 15.91
N THR A 551 -7.10 -6.69 15.80
CA THR A 551 -7.77 -7.64 14.89
C THR A 551 -9.10 -8.15 15.46
N VAL A 552 -9.25 -8.13 16.77
CA VAL A 552 -10.43 -8.65 17.49
C VAL A 552 -11.32 -7.50 17.96
N LEU A 553 -10.73 -6.45 18.50
CA LEU A 553 -11.43 -5.28 19.02
C LEU A 553 -11.51 -4.18 17.94
N PRO A 554 -12.69 -3.91 17.38
CA PRO A 554 -12.85 -3.01 16.23
C PRO A 554 -12.92 -1.53 16.64
N PHE A 555 -11.90 -1.02 17.31
CA PHE A 555 -11.84 0.39 17.69
C PHE A 555 -11.82 1.34 16.50
N ASN A 556 -12.52 2.45 16.62
CA ASN A 556 -12.62 3.48 15.60
C ASN A 556 -12.73 4.89 16.23
N ALA A 557 -12.69 5.92 15.41
CA ALA A 557 -12.66 7.33 15.87
C ALA A 557 -13.95 7.79 16.57
N LYS A 558 -15.05 7.03 16.54
CA LYS A 558 -16.29 7.32 17.26
C LYS A 558 -16.30 6.74 18.67
N ASP A 559 -15.45 5.72 18.92
CA ASP A 559 -15.42 5.08 20.22
C ASP A 559 -14.82 5.99 21.29
N LYS A 560 -15.39 5.90 22.48
CA LYS A 560 -14.97 6.60 23.68
C LYS A 560 -14.66 5.53 24.74
N VAL A 561 -13.41 5.44 25.12
CA VAL A 561 -12.90 4.37 25.99
C VAL A 561 -12.69 4.90 27.38
N ALA A 562 -13.47 4.41 28.33
CA ALA A 562 -13.29 4.71 29.74
C ALA A 562 -12.03 3.99 30.28
N VAL A 563 -11.06 4.79 30.72
CA VAL A 563 -9.77 4.32 31.23
C VAL A 563 -9.81 4.43 32.76
N ALA A 564 -10.25 3.36 33.41
CA ALA A 564 -10.32 3.24 34.85
C ALA A 564 -9.14 2.45 35.45
N ARG A 565 -8.23 1.97 34.61
CA ARG A 565 -7.04 1.19 35.01
C ARG A 565 -5.78 2.04 34.91
N PRO A 566 -4.81 1.88 35.81
CA PRO A 566 -3.55 2.62 35.77
C PRO A 566 -2.68 2.20 34.57
N LEU A 567 -1.87 3.14 34.08
CA LEU A 567 -0.92 2.91 33.00
C LEU A 567 0.23 1.95 33.38
N SER A 568 0.40 1.70 34.68
CA SER A 568 1.39 0.75 35.21
C SER A 568 1.03 -0.72 34.99
N THR A 569 -0.17 -1.02 34.48
CA THR A 569 -0.59 -2.39 34.14
C THR A 569 -0.58 -2.64 32.63
N VAL A 570 -0.36 -3.90 32.22
CA VAL A 570 -0.39 -4.27 30.79
C VAL A 570 -1.74 -3.94 30.15
N ILE A 571 -2.83 -4.19 30.88
CA ILE A 571 -4.21 -3.97 30.41
C ILE A 571 -4.54 -2.48 30.36
N GLY A 572 -4.13 -1.71 31.37
CA GLY A 572 -4.27 -0.26 31.34
C GLY A 572 -3.47 0.39 30.22
N LEU A 573 -2.25 -0.12 29.95
CA LEU A 573 -1.37 0.46 28.94
C LEU A 573 -1.77 0.06 27.50
N VAL A 574 -1.92 -1.24 27.21
CA VAL A 574 -2.07 -1.71 25.81
C VAL A 574 -3.51 -1.62 25.32
N PRO A 575 -4.49 -2.38 25.85
CA PRO A 575 -5.87 -2.35 25.32
C PRO A 575 -6.64 -1.10 25.72
N ALA A 576 -6.42 -0.54 26.91
CA ALA A 576 -7.20 0.62 27.36
C ALA A 576 -6.66 1.97 26.86
N VAL A 577 -5.36 2.09 26.58
CA VAL A 577 -4.74 3.35 26.17
C VAL A 577 -4.10 3.32 24.80
N LEU A 578 -3.07 2.49 24.57
CA LEU A 578 -2.30 2.56 23.32
C LEU A 578 -3.12 2.14 22.09
N LEU A 579 -3.86 1.05 22.18
CA LEU A 579 -4.68 0.56 21.07
C LEU A 579 -5.78 1.54 20.66
N PRO A 580 -6.63 2.04 21.58
CA PRO A 580 -7.63 3.05 21.24
C PRO A 580 -7.01 4.34 20.72
N LEU A 581 -5.94 4.83 21.34
CA LEU A 581 -5.23 6.05 20.91
C LEU A 581 -4.75 5.90 19.45
N PHE A 582 -4.11 4.80 19.08
CA PHE A 582 -3.63 4.59 17.72
C PHE A 582 -4.75 4.34 16.72
N SER A 583 -5.91 3.83 17.17
CA SER A 583 -7.13 3.66 16.38
C SER A 583 -7.93 4.95 16.19
N GLY A 584 -7.56 6.02 16.92
CA GLY A 584 -8.22 7.32 16.87
C GLY A 584 -9.42 7.45 17.79
N SER A 585 -9.68 6.46 18.65
CA SER A 585 -10.71 6.53 19.68
C SER A 585 -10.34 7.59 20.73
N ARG A 586 -11.35 8.12 21.39
CA ARG A 586 -11.17 9.10 22.45
C ARG A 586 -10.99 8.39 23.79
N LEU A 587 -9.89 8.65 24.47
CA LEU A 587 -9.70 8.20 25.84
C LEU A 587 -10.49 9.09 26.81
N VAL A 588 -11.16 8.47 27.75
CA VAL A 588 -11.89 9.14 28.86
C VAL A 588 -11.24 8.67 30.14
N PHE A 589 -10.36 9.49 30.69
CA PHE A 589 -9.69 9.14 31.94
C PHE A 589 -10.63 9.29 33.10
N CYS A 590 -10.78 8.20 33.85
CA CYS A 590 -11.56 8.15 35.08
C CYS A 590 -10.64 8.42 36.29
N PRO A 591 -11.20 8.88 37.42
CA PRO A 591 -10.47 9.03 38.69
C PRO A 591 -10.02 7.66 39.20
N HIS A 592 -9.56 7.62 40.45
CA HIS A 592 -9.08 6.39 41.07
C HIS A 592 -10.09 5.24 40.93
N PRO A 593 -9.65 4.00 40.67
CA PRO A 593 -10.52 2.83 40.41
C PRO A 593 -11.58 2.54 41.48
N SER A 594 -11.36 2.97 42.75
CA SER A 594 -12.31 2.78 43.84
C SER A 594 -13.46 3.81 43.89
N GLN A 595 -13.45 4.82 43.04
CA GLN A 595 -14.50 5.85 42.99
C GLN A 595 -15.62 5.47 42.00
N TYR A 596 -16.29 4.36 42.27
CA TYR A 596 -17.23 3.71 41.37
C TYR A 596 -18.35 4.62 40.85
N ARG A 597 -18.95 5.44 41.77
CA ARG A 597 -20.01 6.38 41.37
C ARG A 597 -19.53 7.44 40.39
N GLN A 598 -18.35 8.02 40.65
CA GLN A 598 -17.79 9.02 39.72
C GLN A 598 -17.42 8.40 38.35
N ILE A 599 -16.96 7.16 38.34
CA ILE A 599 -16.68 6.43 37.10
C ILE A 599 -17.96 6.28 36.26
N ALA A 600 -19.08 5.92 36.92
CA ALA A 600 -20.37 5.79 36.25
C ALA A 600 -20.87 7.13 35.71
N GLU A 601 -20.81 8.20 36.48
CA GLU A 601 -21.17 9.56 36.08
C GLU A 601 -20.32 10.03 34.88
N ILE A 602 -19.02 9.77 34.88
CA ILE A 602 -18.13 10.08 33.75
C ILE A 602 -18.45 9.26 32.52
N CYS A 603 -18.78 7.96 32.68
CA CYS A 603 -19.21 7.10 31.59
C CYS A 603 -20.48 7.63 30.93
N TYR A 604 -21.44 8.08 31.73
CA TYR A 604 -22.68 8.69 31.26
C TYR A 604 -22.42 10.00 30.51
N ASP A 605 -21.75 10.95 31.14
CA ASP A 605 -21.48 12.28 30.58
C ASP A 605 -20.64 12.23 29.29
N ALA A 606 -19.66 11.35 29.28
CA ALA A 606 -18.82 11.16 28.12
C ALA A 606 -19.51 10.25 27.06
N GLU A 607 -20.62 9.59 27.35
CA GLU A 607 -21.21 8.52 26.53
C GLU A 607 -20.14 7.47 26.15
N ALA A 608 -19.50 6.89 27.17
CA ALA A 608 -18.43 5.92 26.94
C ALA A 608 -18.98 4.67 26.24
N THR A 609 -18.27 4.20 25.20
CA THR A 609 -18.70 3.03 24.41
C THR A 609 -18.00 1.74 24.82
N VAL A 610 -16.82 1.87 25.44
CA VAL A 610 -16.00 0.73 25.88
C VAL A 610 -15.40 1.05 27.25
N MET A 611 -15.38 0.07 28.13
CA MET A 611 -14.75 0.16 29.44
C MET A 611 -13.86 -1.06 29.69
N PHE A 612 -12.65 -0.83 30.19
CA PHE A 612 -11.74 -1.86 30.66
C PHE A 612 -11.65 -1.84 32.19
N GLY A 613 -11.81 -3.02 32.79
CA GLY A 613 -11.77 -3.14 34.24
C GLY A 613 -11.49 -4.56 34.69
N ASP A 614 -11.45 -4.76 36.00
CA ASP A 614 -11.52 -6.09 36.61
C ASP A 614 -12.92 -6.38 37.12
N GLU A 615 -13.13 -7.58 37.62
CA GLU A 615 -14.44 -7.99 38.16
C GLU A 615 -14.84 -7.11 39.36
N ALA A 616 -13.87 -6.69 40.19
CA ALA A 616 -14.13 -5.85 41.33
C ALA A 616 -14.62 -4.45 40.91
N LEU A 617 -14.03 -3.87 39.87
CA LEU A 617 -14.47 -2.59 39.32
C LEU A 617 -15.90 -2.68 38.78
N PHE A 618 -16.20 -3.74 38.01
CA PHE A 618 -17.53 -3.91 37.43
C PHE A 618 -18.60 -4.19 38.52
N ALA A 619 -18.27 -4.99 39.51
CA ALA A 619 -19.14 -5.25 40.64
C ALA A 619 -19.41 -3.96 41.44
N GLY A 620 -18.34 -3.21 41.79
CA GLY A 620 -18.48 -1.94 42.53
C GLY A 620 -19.25 -0.87 41.75
N CYS A 621 -19.06 -0.79 40.43
CA CYS A 621 -19.86 0.11 39.60
C CYS A 621 -21.34 -0.34 39.56
N GLY A 622 -21.60 -1.66 39.48
CA GLY A 622 -22.96 -2.20 39.48
C GLY A 622 -23.72 -1.95 40.80
N GLU A 623 -23.04 -1.92 41.92
CA GLU A 623 -23.61 -1.59 43.24
C GLU A 623 -23.80 -0.10 43.46
N ALA A 624 -22.84 0.73 42.99
CA ALA A 624 -22.79 2.16 43.30
C ALA A 624 -23.54 3.05 42.29
N ALA A 625 -23.92 2.53 41.12
CA ALA A 625 -24.44 3.30 40.01
C ALA A 625 -25.74 2.69 39.44
N HIS A 626 -26.52 3.52 38.77
CA HIS A 626 -27.70 3.06 38.05
C HIS A 626 -27.31 2.46 36.70
N GLN A 627 -27.97 1.38 36.26
CA GLN A 627 -27.68 0.74 34.95
C GLN A 627 -27.79 1.72 33.76
N TYR A 628 -28.56 2.80 33.91
CA TYR A 628 -28.72 3.85 32.92
C TYR A 628 -27.43 4.67 32.73
N ASP A 629 -26.54 4.69 33.70
CA ASP A 629 -25.26 5.41 33.62
C ASP A 629 -24.33 4.79 32.57
N PHE A 630 -24.62 3.55 32.17
CA PHE A 630 -23.87 2.79 31.17
C PHE A 630 -24.65 2.54 29.87
N PHE A 631 -25.68 3.35 29.57
CA PHE A 631 -26.56 3.14 28.41
C PHE A 631 -25.83 3.11 27.06
N SER A 632 -24.68 3.82 26.95
CA SER A 632 -23.86 3.92 25.74
C SER A 632 -22.79 2.82 25.63
N LEU A 633 -22.60 2.03 26.71
CA LEU A 633 -21.54 1.03 26.77
C LEU A 633 -21.88 -0.18 25.92
N HIS A 634 -21.05 -0.45 24.93
CA HIS A 634 -21.21 -1.61 24.04
C HIS A 634 -20.33 -2.79 24.48
N TYR A 635 -19.19 -2.50 25.11
CA TYR A 635 -18.24 -3.50 25.57
C TYR A 635 -17.73 -3.16 26.97
N ALA A 636 -17.93 -4.08 27.90
CA ALA A 636 -17.26 -4.14 29.19
C ALA A 636 -16.28 -5.33 29.15
N LEU A 637 -14.97 -5.05 29.21
CA LEU A 637 -13.93 -6.05 28.99
C LEU A 637 -13.12 -6.22 30.28
N SER A 638 -13.20 -7.42 30.85
CA SER A 638 -12.44 -7.79 32.05
C SER A 638 -11.10 -8.44 31.69
N ASP A 639 -10.20 -8.48 32.66
CA ASP A 639 -8.91 -9.14 32.57
C ASP A 639 -9.04 -10.62 32.16
N SER A 640 -10.04 -11.31 32.72
CA SER A 640 -10.38 -12.71 32.42
C SER A 640 -10.91 -12.93 31.00
N SER A 641 -11.48 -11.90 30.38
CA SER A 641 -12.00 -12.00 28.99
C SER A 641 -10.92 -11.78 27.93
N LEU A 642 -9.72 -11.33 28.30
CA LEU A 642 -8.61 -11.05 27.41
C LEU A 642 -7.51 -12.12 27.44
N THR A 643 -7.55 -13.02 28.42
CA THR A 643 -6.70 -14.22 28.52
C THR A 643 -7.35 -15.42 27.83
#